data_74f00729ed3fe3978de5195561752eec
#
_entry.id   74f00729ed3fe3978de5195561752eec
#
_cell.length_a   1.000
_cell.length_b   1.000
_cell.length_c   1.000
_cell.angle_alpha   90.00
_cell.angle_beta   90.00
_cell.angle_gamma   90.00
#
_symmetry.space_group_name_H-M   'P 1'
#
loop_
_entity.id
_entity.type
_entity.pdbx_description
1 polymer ?
#
loop_
_entity_poly.entity_id
_entity_poly.type
_entity_poly.pdbx_seq_one_letter_code
_entity_poly.pdbx_strand_id
1 'polypeptide(L)'
;DSSTSRGLGDVYKRQPIKMKGVNRHDSDPVTGYTISREQAEKDLKLMKQHNINALRTSHYPNAPWLMQLCDEYGFYVIAESDIEIHGTASFFGGSQAVTFGLLAQNSDWENAILDRVQRNVIRDKNRTSVCIWSLGNEGGYGVNFEKAGRWVKEYDSTRLTHYESSMWQMEGHINDTSMLDVESTMYADYKWIDKYFENPGEVVWHRVSLGKGSEYGGAGEWINLSESKLGKKEKEQMAVVKPYMQCEFIHAMGNGPGGIKEYIDRLYRYDGFFGAFAWEWCDHAIDMGDSKYFYGGDFGEYPNDGNFCVDGLVYPDRRPHTGLLEYKQAIKPFAIKSYSNIMVVENRYDFAELDDKLYFEVNGERMEFDVPPRGKKSFPRPNGDVVMVKAYQKSDTLWAKKGYEVGFEQLIVNDTVPKLETVNADGSFEVSEQGRNITIKGNNFEYIFDKSTGNFKKLSDAVTRPVEWNMWRAPTDNDRNIMRDWINADYHREQSYVYDCTYDVTDTVTIKCHNALIPVVQRKHMDIETVWTIYANGIVDMQSSVKVGENLPVIPRFGLRFFTKGENVKYYGYGPYESYSDKHLCTYLDEFNTTVSDMYEPYIKPQENGSHFGTRYVETENIRVSSDTPFSFS
;
A
#
# COMPACT_ATOMS: atom_id res chain seq x y z
N ASP A 1 -38.33 -7.13 -16.36
CA ASP A 1 -37.75 -8.30 -15.71
C ASP A 1 -36.38 -7.95 -15.17
N SER A 2 -36.38 -7.50 -13.94
CA SER A 2 -35.18 -6.98 -13.29
C SER A 2 -34.85 -7.86 -12.10
N SER A 3 -34.33 -9.03 -12.39
CA SER A 3 -33.80 -9.95 -11.36
C SER A 3 -32.30 -9.79 -11.13
N THR A 4 -31.68 -8.78 -11.71
CA THR A 4 -30.23 -8.58 -11.66
C THR A 4 -29.90 -7.31 -10.91
N SER A 5 -29.46 -7.43 -9.72
CA SER A 5 -28.90 -6.42 -8.82
C SER A 5 -29.71 -6.12 -7.56
N ARG A 6 -30.01 -7.16 -6.79
CA ARG A 6 -30.24 -6.95 -5.36
C ARG A 6 -28.88 -6.83 -4.69
N GLY A 7 -28.23 -5.69 -4.89
CA GLY A 7 -27.01 -5.34 -4.18
C GLY A 7 -27.29 -4.88 -2.75
N LEU A 8 -26.25 -4.60 -1.99
CA LEU A 8 -26.29 -4.00 -0.63
C LEU A 8 -27.26 -2.83 -0.46
N GLY A 9 -27.76 -2.24 -1.56
CA GLY A 9 -28.82 -1.27 -1.55
C GLY A 9 -30.13 -1.75 -0.91
N ASP A 10 -30.38 -3.05 -0.87
CA ASP A 10 -31.56 -3.60 -0.20
C ASP A 10 -31.39 -3.76 1.32
N VAL A 11 -30.16 -3.71 1.84
CA VAL A 11 -29.86 -3.92 3.27
C VAL A 11 -30.08 -2.65 4.09
N TYR A 12 -29.86 -1.46 3.50
CA TYR A 12 -30.07 -0.20 4.20
C TYR A 12 -30.79 0.83 3.32
N LYS A 13 -32.10 0.94 3.47
CA LYS A 13 -32.96 1.89 2.73
C LYS A 13 -32.84 1.81 1.19
N ARG A 14 -32.43 0.68 0.63
CA ARG A 14 -32.20 0.44 -0.82
C ARG A 14 -31.18 1.36 -1.47
N GLN A 15 -30.20 1.87 -0.72
CA GLN A 15 -29.09 2.65 -1.27
C GLN A 15 -27.79 1.85 -1.21
N PRO A 16 -27.00 1.79 -2.27
CA PRO A 16 -25.70 1.16 -2.24
C PRO A 16 -24.79 1.89 -1.25
N ILE A 17 -23.89 1.15 -0.60
CA ILE A 17 -22.88 1.70 0.31
C ILE A 17 -21.47 1.31 -0.17
N LYS A 18 -20.47 2.06 0.28
CA LYS A 18 -19.05 1.72 0.05
C LYS A 18 -18.38 1.45 1.39
N MET A 19 -18.01 0.18 1.61
CA MET A 19 -17.27 -0.25 2.79
C MET A 19 -15.76 -0.03 2.56
N LYS A 20 -15.17 0.87 3.34
CA LYS A 20 -13.74 1.16 3.39
C LYS A 20 -13.24 0.54 4.68
N GLY A 21 -12.80 -0.69 4.58
CA GLY A 21 -12.68 -1.59 5.70
C GLY A 21 -11.24 -1.95 6.08
N VAL A 22 -11.15 -2.62 7.22
CA VAL A 22 -9.93 -3.24 7.70
C VAL A 22 -10.26 -4.60 8.32
N ASN A 23 -9.38 -5.56 8.15
CA ASN A 23 -9.38 -6.81 8.91
C ASN A 23 -8.79 -6.56 10.29
N ARG A 24 -9.34 -7.18 11.33
CA ARG A 24 -8.88 -6.94 12.69
C ARG A 24 -8.84 -8.23 13.49
N HIS A 25 -7.64 -8.58 13.93
CA HIS A 25 -7.41 -9.52 15.00
C HIS A 25 -7.45 -8.83 16.38
N ASP A 26 -7.75 -9.59 17.42
CA ASP A 26 -7.51 -9.15 18.80
C ASP A 26 -6.02 -9.25 19.08
N SER A 27 -5.34 -8.13 19.34
CA SER A 27 -3.93 -8.07 19.64
C SER A 27 -3.59 -6.90 20.54
N ASP A 28 -2.82 -7.17 21.57
CA ASP A 28 -2.26 -6.19 22.50
C ASP A 28 -0.79 -6.56 22.77
N PRO A 29 0.15 -5.60 22.76
CA PRO A 29 1.58 -5.91 22.89
C PRO A 29 1.99 -6.41 24.27
N VAL A 30 1.13 -6.28 25.29
CA VAL A 30 1.41 -6.72 26.66
C VAL A 30 0.61 -7.97 27.03
N THR A 31 -0.65 -8.04 26.62
CA THR A 31 -1.57 -9.12 27.04
C THR A 31 -1.85 -10.14 25.94
N GLY A 32 -1.23 -9.98 24.75
CA GLY A 32 -1.37 -10.89 23.61
C GLY A 32 -2.76 -10.79 23.00
N TYR A 33 -3.45 -11.92 22.85
CA TYR A 33 -4.79 -11.98 22.25
C TYR A 33 -5.94 -11.66 23.23
N THR A 34 -5.62 -11.32 24.48
CA THR A 34 -6.61 -10.85 25.47
C THR A 34 -6.59 -9.33 25.52
N ILE A 35 -7.58 -8.70 24.90
CA ILE A 35 -7.65 -7.25 24.84
C ILE A 35 -8.66 -6.67 25.82
N SER A 36 -8.42 -5.43 26.26
CA SER A 36 -9.38 -4.68 27.06
C SER A 36 -10.41 -3.96 26.18
N ARG A 37 -11.54 -3.55 26.80
CA ARG A 37 -12.53 -2.70 26.14
C ARG A 37 -11.91 -1.35 25.74
N GLU A 38 -11.06 -0.79 26.56
CA GLU A 38 -10.36 0.48 26.35
C GLU A 38 -9.44 0.40 25.13
N GLN A 39 -8.72 -0.73 24.96
CA GLN A 39 -7.87 -0.95 23.79
C GLN A 39 -8.70 -1.04 22.52
N ALA A 40 -9.81 -1.77 22.52
CA ALA A 40 -10.69 -1.87 21.37
C ALA A 40 -11.34 -0.51 21.02
N GLU A 41 -11.73 0.27 22.05
CA GLU A 41 -12.26 1.62 21.82
C GLU A 41 -11.21 2.56 21.22
N LYS A 42 -9.94 2.45 21.63
CA LYS A 42 -8.82 3.16 21.02
C LYS A 42 -8.68 2.80 19.54
N ASP A 43 -8.75 1.49 19.22
CA ASP A 43 -8.70 1.00 17.83
C ASP A 43 -9.83 1.62 16.99
N LEU A 44 -11.09 1.53 17.45
CA LEU A 44 -12.24 2.05 16.71
C LEU A 44 -12.19 3.57 16.52
N LYS A 45 -11.74 4.32 17.53
CA LYS A 45 -11.53 5.78 17.41
C LYS A 45 -10.48 6.10 16.35
N LEU A 46 -9.36 5.40 16.40
CA LEU A 46 -8.26 5.60 15.44
C LEU A 46 -8.69 5.23 14.02
N MET A 47 -9.43 4.13 13.84
CA MET A 47 -10.02 3.75 12.55
C MET A 47 -10.91 4.86 12.00
N LYS A 48 -11.84 5.41 12.81
CA LYS A 48 -12.73 6.51 12.39
C LYS A 48 -11.97 7.79 12.06
N GLN A 49 -10.91 8.11 12.81
CA GLN A 49 -10.01 9.23 12.52
C GLN A 49 -9.29 9.08 11.17
N HIS A 50 -9.14 7.84 10.70
CA HIS A 50 -8.52 7.50 9.42
C HIS A 50 -9.55 7.11 8.34
N ASN A 51 -10.79 7.57 8.45
CA ASN A 51 -11.86 7.41 7.45
C ASN A 51 -12.35 5.97 7.22
N ILE A 52 -11.94 5.02 8.05
CA ILE A 52 -12.38 3.63 8.00
C ILE A 52 -13.82 3.57 8.53
N ASN A 53 -14.72 2.92 7.80
CA ASN A 53 -16.14 2.79 8.14
C ASN A 53 -16.61 1.35 8.28
N ALA A 54 -15.74 0.38 8.02
CA ALA A 54 -16.09 -1.03 8.04
C ALA A 54 -15.02 -1.88 8.72
N LEU A 55 -15.41 -3.01 9.28
CA LEU A 55 -14.58 -3.94 10.01
C LEU A 55 -14.93 -5.38 9.63
N ARG A 56 -13.94 -6.24 9.33
CA ARG A 56 -14.10 -7.68 9.30
C ARG A 56 -13.46 -8.27 10.54
N THR A 57 -14.22 -9.08 11.29
CA THR A 57 -13.71 -9.76 12.49
C THR A 57 -12.92 -11.00 12.10
N SER A 58 -11.75 -10.80 11.55
CA SER A 58 -10.85 -11.86 11.10
C SER A 58 -10.20 -12.56 12.29
N HIS A 59 -10.26 -13.87 12.48
CA HIS A 59 -11.13 -14.82 11.76
C HIS A 59 -11.99 -15.54 12.79
N TYR A 60 -12.69 -14.80 13.66
CA TYR A 60 -13.48 -15.31 14.79
C TYR A 60 -14.43 -14.24 15.35
N PRO A 61 -15.47 -14.64 16.06
CA PRO A 61 -16.31 -13.70 16.79
C PRO A 61 -15.54 -13.05 17.95
N ASN A 62 -15.33 -11.74 17.87
CA ASN A 62 -14.68 -10.98 18.96
C ASN A 62 -15.56 -10.93 20.23
N ALA A 63 -15.08 -10.28 21.27
CA ALA A 63 -15.84 -10.07 22.50
C ALA A 63 -17.21 -9.38 22.22
N PRO A 64 -18.31 -9.80 22.88
CA PRO A 64 -19.65 -9.26 22.56
C PRO A 64 -19.77 -7.74 22.70
N TRP A 65 -18.99 -7.12 23.57
CA TRP A 65 -18.96 -5.67 23.76
C TRP A 65 -18.27 -4.93 22.59
N LEU A 66 -17.44 -5.60 21.77
CA LEU A 66 -16.90 -4.98 20.56
C LEU A 66 -18.01 -4.68 19.55
N MET A 67 -18.94 -5.62 19.35
CA MET A 67 -20.12 -5.38 18.49
C MET A 67 -20.98 -4.22 18.99
N GLN A 68 -21.10 -4.07 20.31
CA GLN A 68 -21.79 -2.91 20.91
C GLN A 68 -21.06 -1.60 20.60
N LEU A 69 -19.74 -1.57 20.72
CA LEU A 69 -18.93 -0.41 20.34
C LEU A 69 -19.06 -0.11 18.84
N CYS A 70 -19.10 -1.13 17.98
CA CYS A 70 -19.33 -0.96 16.55
C CYS A 70 -20.69 -0.32 16.25
N ASP A 71 -21.75 -0.71 17.01
CA ASP A 71 -23.08 -0.06 16.91
C ASP A 71 -22.97 1.43 17.30
N GLU A 72 -22.30 1.76 18.40
CA GLU A 72 -22.14 3.13 18.92
C GLU A 72 -21.32 4.03 17.98
N TYR A 73 -20.22 3.50 17.43
CA TYR A 73 -19.33 4.23 16.52
C TYR A 73 -19.80 4.23 15.06
N GLY A 74 -20.82 3.45 14.72
CA GLY A 74 -21.39 3.38 13.37
C GLY A 74 -20.45 2.72 12.37
N PHE A 75 -19.98 1.50 12.67
CA PHE A 75 -19.26 0.66 11.72
C PHE A 75 -20.20 -0.28 10.99
N TYR A 76 -19.86 -0.61 9.74
CA TYR A 76 -20.38 -1.77 9.04
C TYR A 76 -19.50 -2.97 9.39
N VAL A 77 -20.10 -4.07 9.86
CA VAL A 77 -19.35 -5.23 10.32
C VAL A 77 -19.64 -6.45 9.46
N ILE A 78 -18.58 -7.11 9.02
CA ILE A 78 -18.59 -8.49 8.55
C ILE A 78 -18.26 -9.36 9.76
N ALA A 79 -19.26 -10.03 10.33
CA ALA A 79 -19.07 -10.90 11.47
C ALA A 79 -18.70 -12.31 11.01
N GLU A 80 -17.48 -12.74 11.32
CA GLU A 80 -16.93 -13.99 10.83
C GLU A 80 -16.95 -15.10 11.87
N SER A 81 -17.29 -16.31 11.43
CA SER A 81 -17.32 -17.50 12.25
C SER A 81 -15.91 -18.03 12.48
N ASP A 82 -15.68 -18.64 13.64
CA ASP A 82 -14.41 -19.23 14.06
C ASP A 82 -14.11 -20.52 13.27
N ILE A 83 -13.78 -20.36 11.99
CA ILE A 83 -13.38 -21.45 11.08
C ILE A 83 -12.21 -21.00 10.23
N GLU A 84 -11.07 -21.62 10.48
CA GLU A 84 -9.83 -21.51 9.72
C GLU A 84 -9.25 -22.92 9.54
N ILE A 85 -8.97 -23.34 8.30
CA ILE A 85 -8.49 -24.69 8.01
C ILE A 85 -7.09 -24.69 7.35
N HIS A 86 -6.46 -23.53 7.25
CA HIS A 86 -5.18 -23.31 6.57
C HIS A 86 -4.10 -24.31 7.02
N GLY A 87 -4.01 -24.59 8.31
CA GLY A 87 -3.02 -25.52 8.88
C GLY A 87 -3.08 -26.95 8.33
N THR A 88 -4.20 -27.39 7.73
CA THR A 88 -4.29 -28.72 7.14
C THR A 88 -3.38 -28.91 5.93
N ALA A 89 -3.09 -27.85 5.18
CA ALA A 89 -2.14 -27.90 4.07
C ALA A 89 -0.73 -28.28 4.53
N SER A 90 -0.30 -27.72 5.65
CA SER A 90 1.00 -28.03 6.27
C SER A 90 1.03 -29.44 6.87
N PHE A 91 -0.10 -29.91 7.42
CA PHE A 91 -0.18 -31.19 8.11
C PHE A 91 -0.29 -32.39 7.16
N PHE A 92 -1.15 -32.31 6.13
CA PHE A 92 -1.38 -33.41 5.20
C PHE A 92 -0.51 -33.34 3.95
N GLY A 93 0.14 -32.22 3.69
CA GLY A 93 0.86 -31.95 2.44
C GLY A 93 -0.08 -31.85 1.23
N GLY A 94 0.33 -31.12 0.22
CA GLY A 94 -0.46 -30.90 -0.98
C GLY A 94 -0.90 -29.45 -1.15
N SER A 95 -1.70 -29.17 -2.19
CA SER A 95 -2.19 -27.80 -2.40
C SER A 95 -3.28 -27.47 -1.40
N GLN A 96 -3.31 -26.22 -0.95
CA GLN A 96 -4.34 -25.68 -0.06
C GLN A 96 -5.76 -26.01 -0.56
N ALA A 97 -6.00 -25.87 -1.85
CA ALA A 97 -7.30 -26.14 -2.46
C ALA A 97 -7.81 -27.58 -2.23
N VAL A 98 -6.92 -28.57 -2.25
CA VAL A 98 -7.30 -29.97 -2.02
C VAL A 98 -7.48 -30.26 -0.54
N THR A 99 -6.53 -29.83 0.30
CA THR A 99 -6.51 -30.19 1.72
C THR A 99 -7.59 -29.48 2.52
N PHE A 100 -7.88 -28.22 2.23
CA PHE A 100 -8.98 -27.49 2.87
C PHE A 100 -10.33 -28.12 2.56
N GLY A 101 -10.59 -28.51 1.31
CA GLY A 101 -11.83 -29.15 0.90
C GLY A 101 -12.09 -30.51 1.57
N LEU A 102 -11.06 -31.20 2.08
CA LEU A 102 -11.23 -32.48 2.75
C LEU A 102 -12.14 -32.37 3.98
N LEU A 103 -11.95 -31.37 4.83
CA LEU A 103 -12.79 -31.16 6.01
C LEU A 103 -14.15 -30.54 5.64
N ALA A 104 -14.18 -29.66 4.65
CA ALA A 104 -15.40 -29.03 4.16
C ALA A 104 -16.41 -30.03 3.60
N GLN A 105 -15.97 -31.20 3.15
CA GLN A 105 -16.83 -32.26 2.59
C GLN A 105 -17.00 -33.48 3.50
N ASN A 106 -16.20 -33.63 4.55
CA ASN A 106 -16.28 -34.76 5.47
C ASN A 106 -17.44 -34.57 6.45
N SER A 107 -18.41 -35.49 6.46
CA SER A 107 -19.57 -35.49 7.34
C SER A 107 -19.24 -35.48 8.83
N ASP A 108 -18.06 -35.95 9.24
CA ASP A 108 -17.64 -35.94 10.65
C ASP A 108 -17.41 -34.48 11.17
N TRP A 109 -17.16 -33.55 10.25
CA TRP A 109 -16.93 -32.14 10.57
C TRP A 109 -18.19 -31.27 10.40
N GLU A 110 -19.29 -31.81 9.90
CA GLU A 110 -20.52 -31.06 9.65
C GLU A 110 -21.02 -30.33 10.90
N ASN A 111 -21.14 -31.05 12.02
CA ASN A 111 -21.63 -30.47 13.26
C ASN A 111 -20.69 -29.37 13.80
N ALA A 112 -19.37 -29.57 13.67
CA ALA A 112 -18.39 -28.58 14.13
C ALA A 112 -18.44 -27.28 13.32
N ILE A 113 -18.60 -27.36 12.01
CA ILE A 113 -18.73 -26.20 11.12
C ILE A 113 -20.06 -25.50 11.39
N LEU A 114 -21.17 -26.25 11.44
CA LEU A 114 -22.50 -25.69 11.66
C LEU A 114 -22.62 -25.01 13.04
N ASP A 115 -22.12 -25.63 14.13
CA ASP A 115 -22.18 -25.05 15.48
C ASP A 115 -21.45 -23.71 15.57
N ARG A 116 -20.26 -23.58 14.95
CA ARG A 116 -19.52 -22.30 14.93
C ARG A 116 -20.28 -21.20 14.23
N VAL A 117 -20.84 -21.48 13.07
CA VAL A 117 -21.65 -20.53 12.31
C VAL A 117 -22.90 -20.15 13.10
N GLN A 118 -23.59 -21.13 13.69
CA GLN A 118 -24.79 -20.89 14.50
C GLN A 118 -24.51 -20.00 15.70
N ARG A 119 -23.43 -20.26 16.45
CA ARG A 119 -23.06 -19.46 17.63
C ARG A 119 -22.75 -18.02 17.27
N ASN A 120 -22.03 -17.78 16.18
CA ASN A 120 -21.74 -16.44 15.67
C ASN A 120 -23.05 -15.68 15.39
N VAL A 121 -23.94 -16.26 14.58
CA VAL A 121 -25.18 -15.61 14.14
C VAL A 121 -26.15 -15.42 15.32
N ILE A 122 -26.39 -16.45 16.13
CA ILE A 122 -27.35 -16.40 17.26
C ILE A 122 -26.92 -15.35 18.28
N ARG A 123 -25.61 -15.26 18.60
CA ARG A 123 -25.07 -14.31 19.58
C ARG A 123 -25.29 -12.86 19.14
N ASP A 124 -24.99 -12.55 17.88
CA ASP A 124 -24.89 -11.15 17.41
C ASP A 124 -26.05 -10.71 16.50
N LYS A 125 -27.09 -11.54 16.32
CA LYS A 125 -28.26 -11.24 15.48
C LYS A 125 -28.95 -9.90 15.75
N ASN A 126 -28.86 -9.38 16.97
CA ASN A 126 -29.49 -8.12 17.36
C ASN A 126 -28.53 -6.91 17.24
N ARG A 127 -27.33 -7.07 16.68
CA ARG A 127 -26.37 -6.00 16.45
C ARG A 127 -26.65 -5.30 15.14
N THR A 128 -26.87 -3.99 15.19
CA THR A 128 -27.21 -3.18 14.01
C THR A 128 -26.03 -2.93 13.10
N SER A 129 -24.81 -2.97 13.66
CA SER A 129 -23.55 -2.85 12.90
C SER A 129 -23.27 -4.06 12.00
N VAL A 130 -23.74 -5.27 12.38
CA VAL A 130 -23.52 -6.47 11.58
C VAL A 130 -24.37 -6.42 10.32
N CYS A 131 -23.72 -6.36 9.16
CA CYS A 131 -24.34 -6.31 7.84
C CYS A 131 -24.23 -7.61 7.06
N ILE A 132 -23.16 -8.37 7.33
CA ILE A 132 -22.78 -9.56 6.59
C ILE A 132 -22.37 -10.65 7.59
N TRP A 133 -22.91 -11.86 7.40
CA TRP A 133 -22.47 -13.07 8.07
C TRP A 133 -21.43 -13.76 7.20
N SER A 134 -20.22 -13.94 7.70
CA SER A 134 -19.16 -14.70 7.04
C SER A 134 -19.02 -16.08 7.67
N LEU A 135 -19.02 -17.11 6.82
CA LEU A 135 -19.01 -18.51 7.29
C LEU A 135 -17.65 -18.94 7.84
N GLY A 136 -16.60 -18.19 7.57
CA GLY A 136 -15.22 -18.48 8.00
C GLY A 136 -14.18 -17.98 7.03
N ASN A 137 -12.93 -18.43 7.21
CA ASN A 137 -11.78 -18.10 6.41
C ASN A 137 -11.07 -19.34 5.91
N GLU A 138 -10.46 -19.29 4.73
CA GLU A 138 -9.54 -20.31 4.13
C GLU A 138 -9.82 -21.76 4.50
N GLY A 139 -11.08 -22.15 4.52
CA GLY A 139 -11.55 -23.48 4.92
C GLY A 139 -11.89 -24.41 3.75
N GLY A 140 -11.60 -24.02 2.51
CA GLY A 140 -12.12 -24.69 1.32
C GLY A 140 -13.63 -24.60 1.22
N TYR A 141 -14.24 -25.34 0.32
CA TYR A 141 -15.70 -25.35 0.15
C TYR A 141 -16.24 -26.76 -0.05
N GLY A 142 -17.49 -26.97 0.37
CA GLY A 142 -18.17 -28.23 0.21
C GLY A 142 -19.48 -28.28 0.97
N VAL A 143 -20.07 -29.47 1.02
CA VAL A 143 -21.40 -29.75 1.54
C VAL A 143 -21.65 -29.19 2.95
N ASN A 144 -20.63 -29.15 3.80
CA ASN A 144 -20.77 -28.65 5.18
C ASN A 144 -21.01 -27.13 5.21
N PHE A 145 -20.25 -26.36 4.39
CA PHE A 145 -20.46 -24.91 4.25
C PHE A 145 -21.78 -24.59 3.52
N GLU A 146 -22.17 -25.40 2.54
CA GLU A 146 -23.46 -25.27 1.89
C GLU A 146 -24.63 -25.41 2.88
N LYS A 147 -24.58 -26.39 3.78
CA LYS A 147 -25.56 -26.59 4.84
C LYS A 147 -25.56 -25.41 5.82
N ALA A 148 -24.37 -24.97 6.25
CA ALA A 148 -24.25 -23.84 7.15
C ALA A 148 -24.80 -22.55 6.53
N GLY A 149 -24.49 -22.26 5.28
CA GLY A 149 -25.00 -21.10 4.56
C GLY A 149 -26.53 -21.14 4.37
N ARG A 150 -27.10 -22.31 4.04
CA ARG A 150 -28.56 -22.49 3.99
C ARG A 150 -29.19 -22.21 5.35
N TRP A 151 -28.63 -22.73 6.43
CA TRP A 151 -29.12 -22.46 7.79
C TRP A 151 -29.09 -20.96 8.10
N VAL A 152 -28.02 -20.23 7.74
CA VAL A 152 -27.95 -18.76 7.94
C VAL A 152 -29.09 -18.06 7.22
N LYS A 153 -29.37 -18.41 5.95
CA LYS A 153 -30.45 -17.78 5.17
C LYS A 153 -31.85 -18.08 5.72
N GLU A 154 -32.05 -19.29 6.27
CA GLU A 154 -33.28 -19.68 6.92
C GLU A 154 -33.48 -18.96 8.26
N TYR A 155 -32.42 -18.78 9.03
CA TYR A 155 -32.48 -18.17 10.35
C TYR A 155 -32.50 -16.62 10.30
N ASP A 156 -31.71 -16.00 9.44
CA ASP A 156 -31.64 -14.56 9.23
C ASP A 156 -31.57 -14.20 7.73
N SER A 157 -32.74 -14.01 7.14
CA SER A 157 -32.86 -13.58 5.74
C SER A 157 -32.67 -12.07 5.54
N THR A 158 -32.36 -11.32 6.60
CA THR A 158 -32.24 -9.84 6.55
C THR A 158 -30.83 -9.36 6.26
N ARG A 159 -29.83 -10.19 6.49
CA ARG A 159 -28.42 -9.88 6.28
C ARG A 159 -27.82 -10.71 5.15
N LEU A 160 -26.75 -10.21 4.58
CA LEU A 160 -26.01 -10.89 3.52
C LEU A 160 -25.17 -12.03 4.09
N THR A 161 -24.96 -13.05 3.28
CA THR A 161 -24.07 -14.19 3.60
C THR A 161 -22.89 -14.20 2.68
N HIS A 162 -21.71 -14.39 3.24
CA HIS A 162 -20.41 -14.36 2.59
C HIS A 162 -19.55 -15.58 2.92
N TYR A 163 -18.76 -16.01 1.98
CA TYR A 163 -17.64 -16.94 2.20
C TYR A 163 -16.67 -16.91 1.00
N GLU A 164 -15.43 -16.46 1.23
CA GLU A 164 -14.43 -16.28 0.16
C GLU A 164 -14.07 -17.60 -0.52
N SER A 165 -13.81 -18.63 0.28
CA SER A 165 -13.34 -19.92 -0.25
C SER A 165 -14.36 -20.66 -1.12
N SER A 166 -15.58 -20.12 -1.31
CA SER A 166 -16.61 -20.67 -2.18
C SER A 166 -16.21 -20.76 -3.65
N MET A 167 -15.23 -19.98 -4.08
CA MET A 167 -14.68 -20.03 -5.44
C MET A 167 -13.78 -21.26 -5.70
N TRP A 168 -13.34 -21.97 -4.65
CA TRP A 168 -12.54 -23.16 -4.79
C TRP A 168 -13.42 -24.38 -5.03
N GLN A 169 -13.30 -25.01 -6.18
CA GLN A 169 -14.06 -26.19 -6.54
C GLN A 169 -13.22 -27.44 -6.42
N MET A 170 -13.69 -28.40 -5.64
CA MET A 170 -13.09 -29.73 -5.56
C MET A 170 -13.45 -30.57 -6.77
N GLU A 171 -12.51 -31.40 -7.22
CA GLU A 171 -12.79 -32.36 -8.29
C GLU A 171 -13.99 -33.26 -7.95
N GLY A 172 -14.96 -33.32 -8.84
CA GLY A 172 -16.17 -34.13 -8.67
C GLY A 172 -17.29 -33.51 -7.82
N HIS A 173 -17.10 -32.29 -7.27
CA HIS A 173 -18.14 -31.55 -6.55
C HIS A 173 -18.46 -30.22 -7.25
N ILE A 174 -19.72 -29.96 -7.53
CA ILE A 174 -20.19 -28.67 -8.02
C ILE A 174 -20.66 -27.86 -6.83
N ASN A 175 -19.96 -26.79 -6.50
CA ASN A 175 -20.28 -25.92 -5.39
C ASN A 175 -21.68 -25.30 -5.58
N ASP A 176 -22.56 -25.48 -4.60
CA ASP A 176 -23.82 -24.71 -4.52
C ASP A 176 -23.54 -23.40 -3.74
N THR A 177 -23.48 -22.29 -4.44
CA THR A 177 -23.24 -20.96 -3.87
C THR A 177 -24.51 -20.11 -3.84
N SER A 178 -25.69 -20.73 -4.02
CA SER A 178 -26.99 -20.01 -4.09
C SER A 178 -27.36 -19.28 -2.82
N MET A 179 -26.85 -19.73 -1.66
CA MET A 179 -27.07 -19.10 -0.36
C MET A 179 -26.12 -17.95 -0.06
N LEU A 180 -25.03 -17.79 -0.82
CA LEU A 180 -24.09 -16.69 -0.67
C LEU A 180 -24.57 -15.51 -1.51
N ASP A 181 -24.64 -14.33 -0.92
CA ASP A 181 -25.11 -13.11 -1.60
C ASP A 181 -23.99 -12.30 -2.22
N VAL A 182 -22.76 -12.54 -1.80
CA VAL A 182 -21.58 -11.73 -2.11
C VAL A 182 -20.50 -12.61 -2.74
N GLU A 183 -19.86 -12.08 -3.78
CA GLU A 183 -18.61 -12.61 -4.31
C GLU A 183 -17.44 -11.88 -3.66
N SER A 184 -16.37 -12.61 -3.33
CA SER A 184 -15.17 -11.98 -2.79
C SER A 184 -13.90 -12.69 -3.21
N THR A 185 -12.80 -11.94 -3.14
CA THR A 185 -11.45 -12.47 -3.33
C THR A 185 -10.51 -11.91 -2.27
N MET A 186 -9.37 -12.58 -2.10
CA MET A 186 -8.20 -12.06 -1.40
C MET A 186 -7.15 -11.65 -2.44
N TYR A 187 -6.63 -10.43 -2.30
CA TYR A 187 -5.48 -9.90 -3.06
C TYR A 187 -5.60 -10.00 -4.59
N ALA A 188 -6.82 -10.02 -5.15
CA ALA A 188 -6.98 -9.92 -6.59
C ALA A 188 -6.42 -8.59 -7.09
N ASP A 189 -5.64 -8.63 -8.17
CA ASP A 189 -5.11 -7.42 -8.76
C ASP A 189 -6.21 -6.58 -9.44
N TYR A 190 -5.91 -5.33 -9.72
CA TYR A 190 -6.89 -4.42 -10.31
C TYR A 190 -7.31 -4.82 -11.73
N LYS A 191 -6.49 -5.58 -12.47
CA LYS A 191 -6.86 -6.11 -13.80
C LYS A 191 -7.91 -7.21 -13.68
N TRP A 192 -7.79 -8.03 -12.63
CA TRP A 192 -8.80 -9.04 -12.31
C TRP A 192 -10.15 -8.39 -11.97
N ILE A 193 -10.12 -7.31 -11.15
CA ILE A 193 -11.32 -6.55 -10.81
C ILE A 193 -11.98 -5.95 -12.05
N ASP A 194 -11.18 -5.29 -12.90
CA ASP A 194 -11.69 -4.72 -14.16
C ASP A 194 -12.36 -5.82 -15.00
N LYS A 195 -11.71 -6.99 -15.12
CA LYS A 195 -12.22 -8.12 -15.89
C LYS A 195 -13.54 -8.67 -15.36
N TYR A 196 -13.70 -8.72 -14.03
CA TYR A 196 -14.94 -9.16 -13.39
C TYR A 196 -16.15 -8.30 -13.80
N PHE A 197 -15.96 -7.01 -13.99
CA PHE A 197 -17.02 -6.05 -14.31
C PHE A 197 -17.19 -5.75 -15.82
N GLU A 198 -16.24 -6.11 -16.68
CA GLU A 198 -16.31 -5.80 -18.11
C GLU A 198 -17.42 -6.55 -18.85
N ASN A 199 -17.58 -7.86 -18.57
CA ASN A 199 -18.56 -8.72 -19.22
C ASN A 199 -19.28 -9.60 -18.17
N PRO A 200 -20.09 -9.00 -17.31
CA PRO A 200 -20.68 -9.71 -16.18
C PRO A 200 -21.65 -10.81 -16.62
N GLY A 201 -21.43 -12.03 -16.14
CA GLY A 201 -22.23 -13.21 -16.44
C GLY A 201 -21.94 -13.89 -17.78
N GLU A 202 -21.08 -13.32 -18.63
CA GLU A 202 -20.64 -13.92 -19.90
C GLU A 202 -19.23 -14.48 -19.80
N VAL A 203 -18.31 -13.72 -19.20
CA VAL A 203 -16.94 -14.13 -18.91
C VAL A 203 -16.78 -14.19 -17.40
N VAL A 204 -16.45 -15.37 -16.90
CA VAL A 204 -16.38 -15.64 -15.46
C VAL A 204 -15.05 -16.25 -15.07
N TRP A 205 -14.64 -16.01 -13.82
CA TRP A 205 -13.47 -16.65 -13.26
C TRP A 205 -13.81 -18.07 -12.84
N HIS A 206 -13.13 -19.05 -13.42
CA HIS A 206 -13.29 -20.46 -13.09
C HIS A 206 -12.01 -20.96 -12.40
N ARG A 207 -12.13 -21.44 -11.18
CA ARG A 207 -11.04 -22.00 -10.40
C ARG A 207 -11.37 -23.44 -10.03
N VAL A 208 -10.61 -24.37 -10.56
CA VAL A 208 -10.72 -25.81 -10.25
C VAL A 208 -9.52 -26.21 -9.41
N SER A 209 -9.76 -26.94 -8.32
CA SER A 209 -8.71 -27.59 -7.57
C SER A 209 -8.02 -28.64 -8.44
N LEU A 210 -6.80 -28.37 -8.86
CA LEU A 210 -5.95 -29.36 -9.50
C LEU A 210 -5.51 -30.38 -8.46
N GLY A 211 -5.63 -31.69 -8.77
CA GLY A 211 -5.25 -32.80 -7.89
C GLY A 211 -3.82 -32.69 -7.35
N LYS A 212 -3.41 -33.68 -6.54
CA LYS A 212 -2.11 -33.75 -5.87
C LYS A 212 -0.94 -33.34 -6.79
N GLY A 213 -0.25 -32.24 -6.46
CA GLY A 213 0.98 -31.80 -7.11
C GLY A 213 1.04 -30.36 -7.63
N SER A 214 0.00 -29.55 -7.50
CA SER A 214 0.11 -28.12 -7.79
C SER A 214 0.69 -27.38 -6.58
N GLU A 215 1.84 -26.72 -6.72
CA GLU A 215 2.54 -26.02 -5.62
C GLU A 215 1.77 -24.81 -5.07
N TYR A 216 0.82 -24.26 -5.80
CA TYR A 216 -0.03 -23.14 -5.35
C TYR A 216 -1.44 -23.37 -5.87
N GLY A 217 -2.38 -23.58 -5.01
CA GLY A 217 -3.82 -23.75 -5.20
C GLY A 217 -4.31 -23.59 -6.63
N GLY A 218 -5.26 -24.36 -7.06
CA GLY A 218 -5.68 -24.56 -8.43
C GLY A 218 -5.54 -23.37 -9.36
N ALA A 219 -5.09 -23.61 -10.58
CA ALA A 219 -5.07 -22.59 -11.60
C ALA A 219 -6.50 -22.12 -11.89
N GLY A 220 -6.73 -20.84 -11.77
CA GLY A 220 -7.97 -20.22 -12.22
C GLY A 220 -7.78 -19.62 -13.61
N GLU A 221 -8.84 -19.62 -14.40
CA GLU A 221 -8.86 -19.02 -15.72
C GLU A 221 -10.15 -18.25 -15.97
N TRP A 222 -10.05 -17.23 -16.80
CA TRP A 222 -11.22 -16.55 -17.32
C TRP A 222 -11.79 -17.35 -18.47
N ILE A 223 -13.03 -17.80 -18.33
CA ILE A 223 -13.72 -18.55 -19.37
C ILE A 223 -14.93 -17.79 -19.90
N ASN A 224 -15.17 -17.91 -21.21
CA ASN A 224 -16.44 -17.55 -21.79
C ASN A 224 -17.41 -18.71 -21.60
N LEU A 225 -18.50 -18.48 -20.88
CA LEU A 225 -19.47 -19.53 -20.53
C LEU A 225 -20.12 -20.15 -21.76
N SER A 226 -20.36 -19.40 -22.84
CA SER A 226 -20.95 -19.93 -24.07
C SER A 226 -20.03 -20.94 -24.78
N GLU A 227 -18.71 -20.71 -24.71
CA GLU A 227 -17.68 -21.53 -25.37
C GLU A 227 -17.16 -22.66 -24.49
N SER A 228 -17.42 -22.61 -23.20
CA SER A 228 -16.91 -23.57 -22.22
C SER A 228 -17.58 -24.94 -22.36
N LYS A 229 -16.86 -25.97 -21.90
CA LYS A 229 -17.36 -27.37 -21.86
C LYS A 229 -18.15 -27.68 -20.58
N LEU A 230 -18.41 -26.68 -19.73
CA LEU A 230 -19.17 -26.84 -18.50
C LEU A 230 -20.60 -27.29 -18.74
N GLY A 231 -21.17 -28.02 -17.80
CA GLY A 231 -22.55 -28.44 -17.84
C GLY A 231 -23.55 -27.27 -17.72
N LYS A 232 -24.79 -27.47 -18.13
CA LYS A 232 -25.82 -26.41 -18.11
C LYS A 232 -25.99 -25.81 -16.72
N LYS A 233 -26.07 -26.63 -15.68
CA LYS A 233 -26.27 -26.21 -14.29
C LYS A 233 -25.08 -25.37 -13.78
N GLU A 234 -23.84 -25.75 -14.12
CA GLU A 234 -22.63 -24.97 -13.78
C GLU A 234 -22.65 -23.60 -14.45
N LYS A 235 -22.95 -23.57 -15.75
CA LYS A 235 -23.06 -22.30 -16.50
C LYS A 235 -24.11 -21.37 -15.89
N GLU A 236 -25.28 -21.90 -15.56
CA GLU A 236 -26.35 -21.12 -14.94
C GLU A 236 -25.95 -20.56 -13.56
N GLN A 237 -25.22 -21.31 -12.74
CA GLN A 237 -24.71 -20.85 -11.46
C GLN A 237 -23.61 -19.78 -11.62
N MET A 238 -22.66 -20.00 -12.51
CA MET A 238 -21.55 -19.09 -12.71
C MET A 238 -21.95 -17.79 -13.44
N ALA A 239 -23.05 -17.80 -14.19
CA ALA A 239 -23.58 -16.60 -14.85
C ALA A 239 -24.22 -15.60 -13.85
N VAL A 240 -24.43 -15.99 -12.61
CA VAL A 240 -25.01 -15.08 -11.58
C VAL A 240 -23.96 -14.07 -11.14
N VAL A 241 -24.17 -12.81 -11.49
CA VAL A 241 -23.33 -11.71 -11.04
C VAL A 241 -23.76 -11.28 -9.65
N LYS A 242 -22.84 -11.31 -8.70
CA LYS A 242 -23.05 -10.89 -7.31
C LYS A 242 -22.35 -9.55 -7.05
N PRO A 243 -22.81 -8.78 -6.05
CA PRO A 243 -21.98 -7.71 -5.49
C PRO A 243 -20.63 -8.25 -5.07
N TYR A 244 -19.58 -7.48 -5.34
CA TYR A 244 -18.20 -7.92 -5.15
C TYR A 244 -17.49 -7.12 -4.05
N MET A 245 -16.64 -7.79 -3.29
CA MET A 245 -15.71 -7.14 -2.37
C MET A 245 -14.34 -7.84 -2.38
N GLN A 246 -13.30 -7.12 -1.97
CA GLN A 246 -12.06 -7.74 -1.51
C GLN A 246 -12.10 -7.88 0.00
N CYS A 247 -12.30 -9.09 0.50
CA CYS A 247 -12.30 -9.34 1.95
C CYS A 247 -10.92 -9.18 2.56
N GLU A 248 -9.86 -9.30 1.74
CA GLU A 248 -8.49 -8.93 2.05
C GLU A 248 -7.82 -8.28 0.84
N PHE A 249 -7.15 -7.14 1.04
CA PHE A 249 -6.36 -6.46 0.02
C PHE A 249 -5.25 -5.62 0.65
N ILE A 250 -4.32 -5.11 -0.14
CA ILE A 250 -3.22 -4.23 0.30
C ILE A 250 -2.55 -4.71 1.59
N HIS A 251 -1.90 -5.86 1.54
CA HIS A 251 -1.15 -6.41 2.67
C HIS A 251 -0.15 -5.38 3.23
N ALA A 252 -0.34 -4.94 4.47
CA ALA A 252 0.36 -3.78 5.05
C ALA A 252 1.72 -4.11 5.66
N MET A 253 2.29 -5.25 5.35
CA MET A 253 3.54 -5.74 5.93
C MET A 253 4.71 -4.81 5.63
N GLY A 254 5.42 -4.38 6.68
CA GLY A 254 6.60 -3.55 6.60
C GLY A 254 6.36 -2.23 5.87
N ASN A 255 7.19 -1.90 4.88
CA ASN A 255 7.07 -0.70 4.06
C ASN A 255 5.95 -0.82 3.00
N GLY A 256 4.82 -1.39 3.36
CA GLY A 256 3.59 -1.46 2.61
C GLY A 256 2.51 -0.56 3.22
N PRO A 257 1.32 -0.52 2.62
CA PRO A 257 1.00 -0.93 1.26
C PRO A 257 1.24 0.16 0.21
N GLY A 258 1.49 -0.25 -1.03
CA GLY A 258 1.50 0.63 -2.21
C GLY A 258 0.32 0.39 -3.14
N GLY A 259 0.11 1.26 -4.15
CA GLY A 259 -0.93 1.09 -5.17
C GLY A 259 -2.37 1.17 -4.68
N ILE A 260 -2.62 1.78 -3.51
CA ILE A 260 -3.95 1.85 -2.89
C ILE A 260 -4.94 2.61 -3.77
N LYS A 261 -4.48 3.68 -4.39
CA LYS A 261 -5.31 4.57 -5.22
C LYS A 261 -6.02 3.82 -6.33
N GLU A 262 -5.33 2.91 -7.00
CA GLU A 262 -5.82 2.11 -8.12
C GLU A 262 -6.99 1.21 -7.71
N TYR A 263 -6.96 0.65 -6.51
CA TYR A 263 -8.07 -0.13 -5.93
C TYR A 263 -9.25 0.75 -5.56
N ILE A 264 -9.00 1.87 -4.89
CA ILE A 264 -10.06 2.78 -4.45
C ILE A 264 -10.74 3.49 -5.63
N ASP A 265 -9.99 3.84 -6.68
CA ASP A 265 -10.59 4.35 -7.91
C ASP A 265 -11.58 3.35 -8.54
N ARG A 266 -11.30 2.04 -8.47
CA ARG A 266 -12.21 0.98 -8.92
C ARG A 266 -13.40 0.79 -8.00
N LEU A 267 -13.19 0.88 -6.68
CA LEU A 267 -14.26 0.85 -5.70
C LEU A 267 -15.35 1.89 -6.02
N TYR A 268 -14.94 3.09 -6.47
CA TYR A 268 -15.87 4.14 -6.84
C TYR A 268 -16.30 4.11 -8.32
N ARG A 269 -15.57 3.41 -9.18
CA ARG A 269 -15.92 3.24 -10.61
C ARG A 269 -17.04 2.25 -10.81
N TYR A 270 -17.01 1.13 -10.11
CA TYR A 270 -17.96 0.02 -10.27
C TYR A 270 -18.97 0.01 -9.15
N ASP A 271 -20.26 0.21 -9.48
CA ASP A 271 -21.32 0.22 -8.46
C ASP A 271 -21.39 -1.09 -7.68
N GLY A 272 -21.18 -2.22 -8.35
CA GLY A 272 -21.19 -3.56 -7.75
C GLY A 272 -19.95 -3.86 -6.87
N PHE A 273 -18.87 -3.09 -6.95
CA PHE A 273 -17.73 -3.21 -6.04
C PHE A 273 -18.04 -2.39 -4.78
N PHE A 274 -18.48 -3.04 -3.73
CA PHE A 274 -19.02 -2.35 -2.58
C PHE A 274 -18.09 -2.27 -1.37
N GLY A 275 -17.02 -3.09 -1.30
CA GLY A 275 -16.16 -3.13 -0.13
C GLY A 275 -14.75 -3.63 -0.40
N ALA A 276 -13.79 -3.08 0.35
CA ALA A 276 -12.41 -3.55 0.37
C ALA A 276 -11.86 -3.41 1.80
N PHE A 277 -11.19 -4.46 2.29
CA PHE A 277 -10.74 -4.58 3.68
C PHE A 277 -9.22 -4.81 3.70
N ALA A 278 -8.48 -3.81 4.19
CA ALA A 278 -7.03 -3.90 4.29
C ALA A 278 -6.60 -5.04 5.22
N TRP A 279 -5.60 -5.79 4.84
CA TRP A 279 -4.91 -6.74 5.68
C TRP A 279 -3.62 -6.11 6.20
N GLU A 280 -3.47 -5.83 7.49
CA GLU A 280 -4.51 -5.81 8.51
C GLU A 280 -4.37 -4.58 9.42
N TRP A 281 -5.09 -4.56 10.56
CA TRP A 281 -5.13 -3.39 11.43
C TRP A 281 -3.83 -3.14 12.18
N CYS A 282 -3.26 -4.16 12.84
CA CYS A 282 -2.21 -3.96 13.83
C CYS A 282 -1.10 -4.99 13.70
N ASP A 283 0.14 -4.57 13.83
CA ASP A 283 1.28 -5.47 14.04
C ASP A 283 1.09 -6.30 15.32
N HIS A 284 1.19 -7.62 15.20
CA HIS A 284 1.11 -8.54 16.33
C HIS A 284 2.51 -8.84 16.86
N ALA A 285 3.05 -7.94 17.68
CA ALA A 285 4.32 -8.16 18.31
C ALA A 285 4.23 -7.85 19.80
N ILE A 286 5.00 -8.54 20.60
CA ILE A 286 5.03 -8.44 22.05
C ILE A 286 6.07 -7.42 22.48
N ASP A 287 5.67 -6.47 23.32
CA ASP A 287 6.56 -5.46 23.89
C ASP A 287 7.45 -6.10 24.99
N MET A 288 8.74 -6.11 24.71
CA MET A 288 9.76 -6.62 25.64
C MET A 288 10.42 -5.51 26.47
N GLY A 289 9.92 -4.27 26.34
CA GLY A 289 10.52 -3.07 26.90
C GLY A 289 11.64 -2.49 26.04
N ASP A 290 12.09 -1.27 26.36
CA ASP A 290 13.14 -0.55 25.65
C ASP A 290 12.93 -0.44 24.14
N SER A 291 11.69 -0.27 23.70
CA SER A 291 11.29 -0.22 22.28
C SER A 291 11.62 -1.47 21.48
N LYS A 292 11.70 -2.62 22.12
CA LYS A 292 11.93 -3.93 21.49
C LYS A 292 10.62 -4.69 21.38
N TYR A 293 10.33 -5.14 20.18
CA TYR A 293 9.18 -5.97 19.88
C TYR A 293 9.63 -7.35 19.41
N PHE A 294 9.06 -8.41 19.99
CA PHE A 294 9.31 -9.80 19.59
C PHE A 294 8.12 -10.37 18.82
N TYR A 295 8.42 -11.14 17.78
CA TYR A 295 7.44 -11.78 16.90
C TYR A 295 7.89 -13.19 16.54
N GLY A 296 7.23 -13.86 15.58
CA GLY A 296 7.42 -15.26 15.26
C GLY A 296 8.89 -15.73 15.18
N GLY A 297 9.25 -16.69 16.02
CA GLY A 297 10.58 -17.28 16.15
C GLY A 297 11.48 -16.64 17.21
N ASP A 298 11.18 -15.41 17.67
CA ASP A 298 12.03 -14.69 18.62
C ASP A 298 12.01 -15.30 20.03
N PHE A 299 11.00 -16.10 20.36
CA PHE A 299 10.88 -16.83 21.61
C PHE A 299 11.48 -18.24 21.53
N GLY A 300 12.07 -18.63 20.38
CA GLY A 300 12.64 -19.93 20.12
C GLY A 300 11.61 -21.00 19.77
N GLU A 301 10.37 -20.62 19.50
CA GLU A 301 9.30 -21.52 19.09
C GLU A 301 9.46 -21.98 17.62
N TYR A 302 9.05 -23.22 17.36
CA TYR A 302 9.04 -23.84 16.04
C TYR A 302 7.87 -24.83 15.94
N PRO A 303 7.11 -24.81 14.84
CA PRO A 303 7.22 -23.95 13.67
C PRO A 303 6.74 -22.50 13.91
N ASN A 304 7.16 -21.57 13.05
CA ASN A 304 6.71 -20.18 13.07
C ASN A 304 6.77 -19.60 11.64
N ASP A 305 6.05 -18.52 11.39
CA ASP A 305 5.98 -17.82 10.10
C ASP A 305 6.79 -16.50 10.10
N GLY A 306 7.70 -16.32 11.07
CA GLY A 306 8.55 -15.15 11.17
C GLY A 306 7.74 -13.86 11.37
N ASN A 307 7.98 -12.87 10.50
CA ASN A 307 7.31 -11.56 10.59
C ASN A 307 5.95 -11.47 9.86
N PHE A 308 5.31 -12.61 9.51
CA PHE A 308 3.96 -12.59 8.92
C PHE A 308 2.84 -12.21 9.87
N CYS A 309 3.15 -11.89 11.10
CA CYS A 309 2.26 -11.28 12.08
C CYS A 309 2.58 -9.79 12.33
N VAL A 310 3.52 -9.22 11.58
CA VAL A 310 3.92 -7.80 11.64
C VAL A 310 3.53 -7.17 10.30
N ASP A 311 2.24 -7.07 10.08
CA ASP A 311 1.61 -6.71 8.82
C ASP A 311 0.43 -5.73 8.99
N GLY A 312 0.47 -4.95 10.07
CA GLY A 312 -0.54 -3.98 10.43
C GLY A 312 -0.37 -2.60 9.78
N LEU A 313 -1.48 -1.87 9.75
CA LEU A 313 -1.52 -0.44 9.43
C LEU A 313 -1.06 0.43 10.61
N VAL A 314 -0.98 -0.15 11.81
CA VAL A 314 -0.45 0.50 13.00
C VAL A 314 0.55 -0.40 13.71
N TYR A 315 1.51 0.23 14.40
CA TYR A 315 2.41 -0.45 15.34
C TYR A 315 1.65 -1.12 16.48
N PRO A 316 2.26 -2.05 17.24
CA PRO A 316 1.60 -2.69 18.38
C PRO A 316 1.08 -1.70 19.42
N ASP A 317 1.74 -0.56 19.60
CA ASP A 317 1.34 0.54 20.50
C ASP A 317 0.26 1.47 19.92
N ARG A 318 -0.19 1.21 18.70
CA ARG A 318 -1.20 1.97 17.92
C ARG A 318 -0.69 3.29 17.36
N ARG A 319 0.61 3.54 17.28
CA ARG A 319 1.13 4.61 16.42
C ARG A 319 0.81 4.25 14.96
N PRO A 320 0.32 5.20 14.14
CA PRO A 320 0.12 4.96 12.72
C PRO A 320 1.42 4.63 11.99
N HIS A 321 1.41 3.63 11.12
CA HIS A 321 2.38 3.52 10.03
C HIS A 321 2.08 4.55 8.95
N THR A 322 3.06 4.87 8.11
CA THR A 322 2.83 5.70 6.91
C THR A 322 1.79 5.06 5.99
N GLY A 323 1.67 3.74 5.98
CA GLY A 323 0.61 2.99 5.28
C GLY A 323 -0.81 3.34 5.73
N LEU A 324 -1.04 3.60 7.03
CA LEU A 324 -2.36 4.06 7.51
C LEU A 324 -2.66 5.49 7.05
N LEU A 325 -1.65 6.36 7.03
CA LEU A 325 -1.81 7.74 6.55
C LEU A 325 -2.13 7.76 5.05
N GLU A 326 -1.49 6.89 4.27
CA GLU A 326 -1.75 6.67 2.85
C GLU A 326 -3.19 6.18 2.64
N TYR A 327 -3.61 5.17 3.41
CA TYR A 327 -4.97 4.63 3.36
C TYR A 327 -6.01 5.68 3.73
N LYS A 328 -5.78 6.48 4.78
CA LYS A 328 -6.64 7.61 5.18
C LYS A 328 -6.94 8.54 4.00
N GLN A 329 -5.91 8.91 3.23
CA GLN A 329 -6.05 9.80 2.09
C GLN A 329 -6.77 9.14 0.92
N ALA A 330 -6.48 7.88 0.64
CA ALA A 330 -7.13 7.15 -0.44
C ALA A 330 -8.65 7.03 -0.22
N ILE A 331 -9.09 6.75 1.01
CA ILE A 331 -10.49 6.49 1.38
C ILE A 331 -11.22 7.72 1.96
N LYS A 332 -10.62 8.92 1.92
CA LYS A 332 -11.26 10.13 2.41
C LYS A 332 -12.66 10.35 1.81
N PRO A 333 -13.60 10.98 2.54
CA PRO A 333 -15.00 11.06 2.13
C PRO A 333 -15.27 12.09 1.03
N PHE A 334 -14.25 12.54 0.33
CA PHE A 334 -14.35 13.44 -0.81
C PHE A 334 -13.24 13.19 -1.82
N ALA A 335 -13.43 13.68 -3.04
CA ALA A 335 -12.36 13.82 -4.02
C ALA A 335 -12.52 15.15 -4.75
N ILE A 336 -11.41 15.77 -5.14
CA ILE A 336 -11.41 17.03 -5.88
C ILE A 336 -10.50 16.89 -7.09
N LYS A 337 -11.02 17.27 -8.27
CA LYS A 337 -10.26 17.30 -9.52
C LYS A 337 -10.30 18.69 -10.12
N SER A 338 -9.18 19.16 -10.65
CA SER A 338 -9.06 20.44 -11.34
C SER A 338 -9.23 20.30 -12.83
N TYR A 339 -10.02 21.18 -13.43
CA TYR A 339 -10.20 21.31 -14.87
C TYR A 339 -10.17 22.80 -15.25
N SER A 340 -9.10 23.28 -15.87
CA SER A 340 -8.95 24.69 -16.21
C SER A 340 -9.13 25.59 -14.98
N ASN A 341 -10.18 26.44 -14.96
CA ASN A 341 -10.50 27.39 -13.89
C ASN A 341 -11.57 26.89 -12.90
N ILE A 342 -11.94 25.62 -12.96
CA ILE A 342 -12.90 25.00 -12.03
C ILE A 342 -12.27 23.82 -11.29
N MET A 343 -12.81 23.54 -10.12
CA MET A 343 -12.61 22.29 -9.40
C MET A 343 -13.95 21.57 -9.27
N VAL A 344 -13.92 20.26 -9.52
CA VAL A 344 -15.07 19.38 -9.35
C VAL A 344 -14.90 18.67 -8.03
N VAL A 345 -15.80 18.94 -7.09
CA VAL A 345 -15.85 18.30 -5.77
C VAL A 345 -16.84 17.16 -5.81
N GLU A 346 -16.40 15.97 -5.43
CA GLU A 346 -17.19 14.76 -5.30
C GLU A 346 -17.40 14.46 -3.81
N ASN A 347 -18.66 14.30 -3.40
CA ASN A 347 -19.02 13.81 -2.09
C ASN A 347 -19.05 12.28 -2.09
N ARG A 348 -18.24 11.66 -1.23
CA ARG A 348 -18.13 10.20 -1.08
C ARG A 348 -18.83 9.66 0.18
N TYR A 349 -19.60 10.50 0.88
CA TYR A 349 -20.56 10.03 1.87
C TYR A 349 -21.78 9.41 1.18
N ASP A 350 -22.25 8.31 1.73
CA ASP A 350 -23.42 7.61 1.18
C ASP A 350 -24.76 8.29 1.56
N PHE A 351 -24.83 8.99 2.70
CA PHE A 351 -26.09 9.49 3.28
C PHE A 351 -26.05 10.93 3.78
N ALA A 352 -24.93 11.61 3.75
CA ALA A 352 -24.78 12.95 4.31
C ALA A 352 -24.37 13.97 3.24
N GLU A 353 -24.94 15.18 3.31
CA GLU A 353 -24.40 16.32 2.61
C GLU A 353 -22.96 16.58 3.05
N LEU A 354 -22.10 17.01 2.13
CA LEU A 354 -20.69 17.17 2.42
C LEU A 354 -20.45 18.28 3.45
N ASP A 355 -21.13 19.39 3.31
CA ASP A 355 -21.05 20.55 4.19
C ASP A 355 -21.76 20.37 5.55
N ASP A 356 -22.60 19.34 5.73
CA ASP A 356 -23.10 18.95 7.05
C ASP A 356 -22.01 18.36 7.94
N LYS A 357 -21.01 17.71 7.34
CA LYS A 357 -19.95 16.98 8.04
C LYS A 357 -18.62 17.72 8.06
N LEU A 358 -18.28 18.41 6.98
CA LEU A 358 -16.98 19.01 6.77
C LEU A 358 -17.07 20.50 6.47
N TYR A 359 -16.05 21.24 6.85
CA TYR A 359 -15.70 22.51 6.22
C TYR A 359 -14.32 22.40 5.57
N PHE A 360 -14.05 23.27 4.65
CA PHE A 360 -12.81 23.24 3.88
C PHE A 360 -12.02 24.53 4.05
N GLU A 361 -10.71 24.41 3.91
CA GLU A 361 -9.80 25.55 3.73
C GLU A 361 -9.12 25.39 2.37
N VAL A 362 -9.25 26.39 1.52
CA VAL A 362 -8.63 26.44 0.19
C VAL A 362 -7.58 27.54 0.22
N ASN A 363 -6.31 27.17 0.17
CA ASN A 363 -5.17 28.07 0.40
C ASN A 363 -5.30 28.88 1.72
N GLY A 364 -5.86 28.27 2.77
CA GLY A 364 -6.09 28.88 4.08
C GLY A 364 -7.39 29.69 4.21
N GLU A 365 -8.14 29.89 3.14
CA GLU A 365 -9.45 30.55 3.18
C GLU A 365 -10.58 29.54 3.36
N ARG A 366 -11.46 29.79 4.31
CA ARG A 366 -12.59 28.90 4.59
C ARG A 366 -13.61 28.89 3.46
N MET A 367 -13.96 27.69 3.00
CA MET A 367 -15.00 27.43 2.02
C MET A 367 -15.94 26.31 2.49
N GLU A 368 -17.18 26.32 2.00
CA GLU A 368 -18.14 25.24 2.20
C GLU A 368 -18.58 24.72 0.82
N PHE A 369 -18.67 23.39 0.70
CA PHE A 369 -19.06 22.72 -0.54
C PHE A 369 -20.37 21.96 -0.31
N ASP A 370 -21.47 22.56 -0.74
CA ASP A 370 -22.83 21.99 -0.69
C ASP A 370 -22.99 20.91 -1.77
N VAL A 371 -22.47 19.74 -1.53
CA VAL A 371 -22.51 18.61 -2.47
C VAL A 371 -23.35 17.49 -1.85
N PRO A 372 -24.44 17.05 -2.54
CA PRO A 372 -25.31 16.00 -2.02
C PRO A 372 -24.59 14.64 -1.92
N PRO A 373 -25.13 13.71 -1.11
CA PRO A 373 -24.58 12.36 -0.99
C PRO A 373 -24.30 11.74 -2.35
N ARG A 374 -23.07 11.22 -2.53
CA ARG A 374 -22.60 10.59 -3.79
C ARG A 374 -22.67 11.50 -5.03
N GLY A 375 -22.90 12.79 -4.81
CA GLY A 375 -23.00 13.79 -5.87
C GLY A 375 -21.66 14.40 -6.25
N LYS A 376 -21.67 15.17 -7.34
CA LYS A 376 -20.54 15.98 -7.81
C LYS A 376 -21.03 17.38 -8.15
N LYS A 377 -20.24 18.41 -7.82
CA LYS A 377 -20.54 19.79 -8.12
C LYS A 377 -19.28 20.55 -8.49
N SER A 378 -19.43 21.50 -9.40
CA SER A 378 -18.32 22.37 -9.85
C SER A 378 -18.30 23.65 -9.07
N PHE A 379 -17.09 24.08 -8.67
CA PHE A 379 -16.81 25.34 -7.99
C PHE A 379 -15.68 26.09 -8.71
N PRO A 380 -15.62 27.43 -8.62
CA PRO A 380 -14.47 28.17 -9.12
C PRO A 380 -13.18 27.71 -8.43
N ARG A 381 -12.13 27.49 -9.21
CA ARG A 381 -10.82 27.18 -8.68
C ARG A 381 -10.06 28.50 -8.40
N PRO A 382 -9.48 28.69 -7.22
CA PRO A 382 -8.60 29.82 -6.97
C PRO A 382 -7.42 29.85 -7.95
N ASN A 383 -6.91 31.05 -8.20
CA ASN A 383 -5.69 31.22 -8.99
C ASN A 383 -4.49 30.73 -8.20
N GLY A 384 -3.49 30.21 -8.91
CA GLY A 384 -2.25 29.70 -8.35
C GLY A 384 -1.74 28.49 -9.12
N ASP A 385 -0.45 28.26 -9.07
CA ASP A 385 0.19 27.09 -9.67
C ASP A 385 -0.07 25.83 -8.85
N VAL A 386 -0.22 25.99 -7.53
CA VAL A 386 -0.59 24.95 -6.58
C VAL A 386 -1.76 25.46 -5.73
N VAL A 387 -2.80 24.65 -5.58
CA VAL A 387 -3.94 24.94 -4.72
C VAL A 387 -4.08 23.82 -3.70
N MET A 388 -3.91 24.16 -2.42
CA MET A 388 -4.10 23.24 -1.31
C MET A 388 -5.53 23.32 -0.78
N VAL A 389 -6.22 22.20 -0.72
CA VAL A 389 -7.56 22.06 -0.15
C VAL A 389 -7.49 21.11 1.03
N LYS A 390 -7.78 21.60 2.22
CA LYS A 390 -7.84 20.80 3.45
C LYS A 390 -9.28 20.70 3.95
N ALA A 391 -9.68 19.51 4.39
CA ALA A 391 -11.02 19.24 4.92
C ALA A 391 -10.95 18.95 6.42
N TYR A 392 -11.84 19.58 7.16
CA TYR A 392 -11.88 19.49 8.61
C TYR A 392 -13.27 19.09 9.11
N GLN A 393 -13.30 18.36 10.22
CA GLN A 393 -14.52 18.00 10.95
C GLN A 393 -15.29 19.26 11.37
N LYS A 394 -16.58 19.37 10.99
CA LYS A 394 -17.42 20.56 11.24
C LYS A 394 -17.93 20.62 12.69
N SER A 395 -18.10 19.47 13.34
CA SER A 395 -18.61 19.34 14.72
C SER A 395 -17.88 18.24 15.50
N ASP A 396 -18.02 18.25 16.82
CA ASP A 396 -17.51 17.18 17.68
C ASP A 396 -18.21 15.84 17.35
N THR A 397 -17.43 14.77 17.37
CA THR A 397 -17.88 13.37 17.24
C THR A 397 -17.34 12.53 18.39
N LEU A 398 -17.71 11.26 18.47
CA LEU A 398 -17.15 10.32 19.47
C LEU A 398 -15.63 10.10 19.30
N TRP A 399 -15.10 10.28 18.09
CA TRP A 399 -13.72 9.97 17.74
C TRP A 399 -12.83 11.19 17.49
N ALA A 400 -13.41 12.37 17.20
CA ALA A 400 -12.64 13.57 16.89
C ALA A 400 -13.38 14.85 17.30
N LYS A 401 -12.59 15.86 17.65
CA LYS A 401 -13.10 17.22 17.90
C LYS A 401 -13.29 17.97 16.59
N LYS A 402 -14.16 19.01 16.64
CA LYS A 402 -14.27 20.01 15.58
C LYS A 402 -12.87 20.53 15.21
N GLY A 403 -12.59 20.66 13.91
CA GLY A 403 -11.30 21.08 13.41
C GLY A 403 -10.27 19.96 13.23
N TYR A 404 -10.65 18.70 13.47
CA TYR A 404 -9.80 17.56 13.12
C TYR A 404 -9.68 17.45 11.60
N GLU A 405 -8.44 17.37 11.06
CA GLU A 405 -8.17 17.21 9.63
C GLU A 405 -8.56 15.80 9.16
N VAL A 406 -9.56 15.75 8.28
CA VAL A 406 -10.09 14.52 7.70
C VAL A 406 -9.26 14.07 6.50
N GLY A 407 -8.74 15.02 5.75
CA GLY A 407 -7.88 14.79 4.60
C GLY A 407 -7.65 16.07 3.80
N PHE A 408 -6.85 15.96 2.77
CA PHE A 408 -6.52 17.07 1.88
C PHE A 408 -6.51 16.65 0.42
N GLU A 409 -6.45 17.64 -0.48
CA GLU A 409 -6.17 17.48 -1.90
C GLU A 409 -5.25 18.60 -2.35
N GLN A 410 -4.15 18.28 -3.00
CA GLN A 410 -3.29 19.26 -3.64
C GLN A 410 -3.53 19.25 -5.15
N LEU A 411 -3.97 20.37 -5.69
CA LEU A 411 -4.19 20.54 -7.12
C LEU A 411 -2.97 21.25 -7.72
N ILE A 412 -2.14 20.52 -8.42
CA ILE A 412 -0.98 21.05 -9.14
C ILE A 412 -1.47 21.47 -10.53
N VAL A 413 -1.47 22.77 -10.79
CA VAL A 413 -1.91 23.37 -12.06
C VAL A 413 -0.73 23.56 -12.99
N ASN A 414 0.35 24.12 -12.47
CA ASN A 414 1.64 24.20 -13.13
C ASN A 414 2.69 23.65 -12.17
N ASP A 415 3.42 22.66 -12.62
CA ASP A 415 4.56 22.13 -11.87
C ASP A 415 5.73 23.12 -12.02
N THR A 416 5.70 24.16 -11.18
CA THR A 416 6.78 25.16 -11.13
C THR A 416 7.92 24.60 -10.31
N VAL A 417 8.94 24.10 -10.99
CA VAL A 417 10.22 23.81 -10.34
C VAL A 417 10.79 25.14 -9.80
N PRO A 418 11.19 25.21 -8.53
CA PRO A 418 11.94 26.37 -8.04
C PRO A 418 13.12 26.59 -8.98
N LYS A 419 13.19 27.79 -9.59
CA LYS A 419 14.29 28.08 -10.51
C LYS A 419 15.61 27.92 -9.74
N LEU A 420 16.45 27.04 -10.28
CA LEU A 420 17.84 26.99 -9.86
C LEU A 420 18.45 28.37 -10.04
N GLU A 421 19.21 28.84 -9.07
CA GLU A 421 19.94 30.09 -9.21
C GLU A 421 20.82 30.02 -10.45
N THR A 422 20.70 31.01 -11.32
CA THR A 422 21.57 31.09 -12.51
C THR A 422 23.00 31.25 -12.03
N VAL A 423 23.84 30.33 -12.48
CA VAL A 423 25.24 30.30 -12.14
C VAL A 423 25.95 31.46 -12.82
N ASN A 424 26.29 32.51 -12.08
CA ASN A 424 27.32 33.45 -12.55
C ASN A 424 28.66 32.72 -12.43
N ALA A 425 29.26 32.40 -13.58
CA ALA A 425 30.54 31.67 -13.65
C ALA A 425 31.76 32.54 -13.34
N ASP A 426 31.55 33.69 -12.66
CA ASP A 426 32.62 34.60 -12.30
C ASP A 426 33.54 33.97 -11.25
N GLY A 427 34.82 33.90 -11.54
CA GLY A 427 35.87 33.33 -10.67
C GLY A 427 37.06 32.83 -11.44
N SER A 428 38.03 32.30 -10.72
CA SER A 428 39.18 31.61 -11.27
C SER A 428 39.43 30.32 -10.51
N PHE A 429 40.02 29.34 -11.18
CA PHE A 429 40.40 28.08 -10.56
C PHE A 429 41.79 27.64 -11.08
N GLU A 430 42.48 26.85 -10.27
CA GLU A 430 43.70 26.17 -10.61
C GLU A 430 43.44 24.68 -10.75
N VAL A 431 43.98 24.05 -11.79
CA VAL A 431 43.84 22.62 -12.01
C VAL A 431 45.22 21.99 -12.00
N SER A 432 45.37 20.91 -11.24
CA SER A 432 46.59 20.11 -11.22
C SER A 432 46.27 18.63 -11.22
N GLU A 433 47.09 17.83 -11.86
CA GLU A 433 46.98 16.38 -11.88
C GLU A 433 48.16 15.73 -11.19
N GLN A 434 47.88 14.84 -10.24
CA GLN A 434 48.89 14.02 -9.58
C GLN A 434 48.44 12.57 -9.53
N GLY A 435 49.07 11.72 -10.32
CA GLY A 435 48.73 10.32 -10.45
C GLY A 435 47.30 10.17 -11.02
N ARG A 436 46.40 9.61 -10.23
CA ARG A 436 45.00 9.43 -10.62
C ARG A 436 44.06 10.57 -10.21
N ASN A 437 44.56 11.52 -9.43
CA ASN A 437 43.76 12.60 -8.88
C ASN A 437 43.87 13.87 -9.74
N ILE A 438 42.73 14.46 -10.07
CA ILE A 438 42.62 15.81 -10.61
C ILE A 438 42.17 16.70 -9.45
N THR A 439 42.99 17.67 -9.06
CA THR A 439 42.66 18.65 -8.03
C THR A 439 42.22 19.94 -8.71
N ILE A 440 41.03 20.42 -8.34
CA ILE A 440 40.44 21.67 -8.86
C ILE A 440 40.22 22.58 -7.67
N LYS A 441 40.95 23.70 -7.66
CA LYS A 441 40.95 24.64 -6.55
C LYS A 441 40.43 26.01 -7.03
N GLY A 442 39.33 26.44 -6.50
CA GLY A 442 38.80 27.79 -6.69
C GLY A 442 39.00 28.67 -5.44
N ASN A 443 38.40 29.86 -5.43
CA ASN A 443 38.56 30.80 -4.32
C ASN A 443 38.00 30.24 -2.98
N ASN A 444 36.90 29.51 -3.03
CA ASN A 444 36.16 29.03 -1.84
C ASN A 444 35.96 27.51 -1.84
N PHE A 445 36.58 26.77 -2.74
CA PHE A 445 36.46 25.32 -2.82
C PHE A 445 37.77 24.65 -3.26
N GLU A 446 37.89 23.39 -2.88
CA GLU A 446 38.92 22.47 -3.36
C GLU A 446 38.27 21.09 -3.56
N TYR A 447 38.21 20.67 -4.81
CA TYR A 447 37.67 19.36 -5.18
C TYR A 447 38.80 18.44 -5.64
N ILE A 448 38.66 17.16 -5.31
CA ILE A 448 39.60 16.12 -5.80
C ILE A 448 38.75 15.07 -6.50
N PHE A 449 38.97 14.92 -7.80
CA PHE A 449 38.33 13.91 -8.62
C PHE A 449 39.28 12.74 -8.81
N ASP A 450 38.80 11.51 -8.61
CA ASP A 450 39.59 10.28 -8.78
C ASP A 450 39.28 9.61 -10.13
N LYS A 451 40.20 9.65 -11.06
CA LYS A 451 40.09 9.06 -12.40
C LYS A 451 39.90 7.54 -12.34
N SER A 452 40.28 6.86 -11.26
CA SER A 452 40.10 5.40 -11.14
C SER A 452 38.70 4.97 -10.68
N THR A 453 37.94 5.86 -10.09
CA THR A 453 36.54 5.61 -9.69
C THR A 453 35.56 6.37 -10.57
N GLY A 454 36.03 7.39 -11.33
CA GLY A 454 35.19 8.27 -12.14
C GLY A 454 34.28 9.17 -11.32
N ASN A 455 34.63 9.43 -10.06
CA ASN A 455 33.86 10.22 -9.11
C ASN A 455 34.73 11.11 -8.22
N PHE A 456 34.09 12.03 -7.49
CA PHE A 456 34.78 12.88 -6.53
C PHE A 456 35.25 12.10 -5.30
N LYS A 457 36.53 12.16 -5.02
CA LYS A 457 37.15 11.73 -3.77
C LYS A 457 36.92 12.76 -2.65
N LYS A 458 36.93 14.05 -3.01
CA LYS A 458 36.60 15.20 -2.15
C LYS A 458 35.76 16.16 -2.96
N LEU A 459 34.54 16.43 -2.52
CA LEU A 459 33.61 17.37 -3.17
C LEU A 459 33.34 18.61 -2.30
N SER A 460 33.34 18.46 -0.98
CA SER A 460 33.27 19.53 0.00
C SER A 460 33.71 18.98 1.36
N ASP A 461 33.83 19.84 2.37
CA ASP A 461 34.12 19.40 3.73
C ASP A 461 32.89 18.73 4.41
N ALA A 462 31.70 18.89 3.83
CA ALA A 462 30.48 18.23 4.28
C ALA A 462 30.42 16.74 3.82
N VAL A 463 31.11 16.39 2.73
CA VAL A 463 31.17 15.00 2.24
C VAL A 463 32.34 14.27 2.87
N THR A 464 32.05 13.24 3.65
CA THR A 464 33.03 12.54 4.49
C THR A 464 33.74 11.39 3.81
N ARG A 465 33.19 10.87 2.70
CA ARG A 465 33.71 9.75 1.91
C ARG A 465 33.56 10.08 0.42
N PRO A 466 34.31 9.36 -0.47
CA PRO A 466 34.10 9.49 -1.90
C PRO A 466 32.65 9.29 -2.32
N VAL A 467 32.21 10.04 -3.33
CA VAL A 467 30.91 9.84 -3.99
C VAL A 467 30.92 8.50 -4.73
N GLU A 468 29.85 7.74 -4.63
CA GLU A 468 29.74 6.39 -5.20
C GLU A 468 28.51 6.25 -6.07
N TRP A 469 28.61 5.49 -7.18
CA TRP A 469 27.45 4.94 -7.85
C TRP A 469 26.81 3.88 -6.97
N ASN A 470 25.49 3.87 -6.91
CA ASN A 470 24.72 2.92 -6.11
C ASN A 470 23.53 2.38 -6.88
N MET A 471 23.38 1.04 -6.89
CA MET A 471 22.20 0.38 -7.42
C MET A 471 21.53 -0.57 -6.40
N TRP A 472 21.91 -0.47 -5.14
CA TRP A 472 21.43 -1.32 -4.06
C TRP A 472 20.66 -0.54 -3.00
N ARG A 473 19.61 -1.13 -2.49
CA ARG A 473 18.96 -0.76 -1.24
C ARG A 473 18.65 -2.00 -0.40
N ALA A 474 18.36 -1.83 0.88
CA ALA A 474 17.84 -2.91 1.70
C ALA A 474 16.51 -3.41 1.13
N PRO A 475 16.32 -4.73 0.99
CA PRO A 475 15.02 -5.26 0.58
C PRO A 475 13.92 -4.92 1.57
N THR A 476 12.74 -4.61 1.07
CA THR A 476 11.51 -4.54 1.85
C THR A 476 10.84 -5.91 1.92
N ASP A 477 9.83 -6.08 2.78
CA ASP A 477 9.05 -7.32 2.81
C ASP A 477 8.35 -7.61 1.48
N ASN A 478 7.93 -6.57 0.75
CA ASN A 478 7.36 -6.70 -0.59
C ASN A 478 8.35 -7.20 -1.65
N ASP A 479 9.65 -7.05 -1.41
CA ASP A 479 10.70 -7.53 -2.33
C ASP A 479 11.02 -9.02 -2.18
N ARG A 480 10.42 -9.75 -1.25
CA ARG A 480 10.83 -11.11 -0.89
C ARG A 480 10.90 -12.08 -2.08
N ASN A 481 10.07 -11.89 -3.08
CA ASN A 481 10.07 -12.73 -4.28
C ASN A 481 11.21 -12.39 -5.23
N ILE A 482 11.61 -11.12 -5.33
CA ILE A 482 12.67 -10.64 -6.24
C ILE A 482 14.03 -10.51 -5.57
N MET A 483 14.07 -10.41 -4.25
CA MET A 483 15.31 -10.22 -3.47
C MET A 483 16.36 -11.29 -3.78
N ARG A 484 15.94 -12.54 -3.96
CA ARG A 484 16.85 -13.64 -4.31
C ARG A 484 17.53 -13.41 -5.67
N ASP A 485 16.80 -12.86 -6.62
CA ASP A 485 17.35 -12.56 -7.95
C ASP A 485 18.35 -11.41 -7.88
N TRP A 486 18.10 -10.40 -7.04
CA TRP A 486 19.06 -9.31 -6.80
C TRP A 486 20.35 -9.79 -6.14
N ILE A 487 20.24 -10.69 -5.14
CA ILE A 487 21.39 -11.30 -4.46
C ILE A 487 22.17 -12.19 -5.44
N ASN A 488 21.48 -13.00 -6.24
CA ASN A 488 22.10 -13.85 -7.26
C ASN A 488 22.79 -13.03 -8.36
N ALA A 489 22.26 -11.85 -8.68
CA ALA A 489 22.89 -10.90 -9.59
C ALA A 489 24.03 -10.10 -8.95
N ASP A 490 24.29 -10.26 -7.65
CA ASP A 490 25.33 -9.54 -6.89
C ASP A 490 25.17 -8.01 -6.87
N TYR A 491 23.94 -7.47 -6.96
CA TYR A 491 23.70 -6.01 -6.94
C TYR A 491 24.22 -5.31 -5.69
N HIS A 492 24.35 -6.03 -4.57
CA HIS A 492 24.87 -5.53 -3.29
C HIS A 492 26.42 -5.47 -3.27
N ARG A 493 27.11 -5.93 -4.33
CA ARG A 493 28.59 -6.01 -4.43
C ARG A 493 29.13 -5.29 -5.65
N GLU A 494 28.39 -4.35 -6.18
CA GLU A 494 28.79 -3.56 -7.34
C GLU A 494 30.06 -2.75 -7.07
N GLN A 495 30.92 -2.73 -8.06
CA GLN A 495 32.11 -1.90 -8.07
C GLN A 495 32.13 -1.05 -9.33
N SER A 496 32.55 0.20 -9.17
CA SER A 496 32.83 1.07 -10.32
C SER A 496 34.16 0.73 -10.95
N TYR A 497 34.13 0.47 -12.23
CA TYR A 497 35.32 0.27 -13.05
C TYR A 497 35.36 1.33 -14.15
N VAL A 498 36.46 2.04 -14.27
CA VAL A 498 36.65 3.12 -15.26
C VAL A 498 37.42 2.60 -16.47
N TYR A 499 36.83 2.68 -17.65
CA TYR A 499 37.46 2.35 -18.91
C TYR A 499 38.30 3.52 -19.44
N ASP A 500 37.74 4.72 -19.35
CA ASP A 500 38.37 5.95 -19.78
C ASP A 500 37.95 7.14 -18.94
N CYS A 501 38.84 8.07 -18.68
CA CYS A 501 38.55 9.30 -17.99
C CYS A 501 39.49 10.41 -18.46
N THR A 502 38.95 11.38 -19.16
CA THR A 502 39.65 12.52 -19.71
C THR A 502 39.12 13.83 -19.16
N TYR A 503 39.90 14.89 -19.21
CA TYR A 503 39.39 16.22 -18.85
C TYR A 503 39.94 17.30 -19.77
N ASP A 504 39.20 18.40 -19.84
CA ASP A 504 39.56 19.62 -20.56
C ASP A 504 39.33 20.84 -19.65
N VAL A 505 40.15 21.86 -19.85
CA VAL A 505 40.13 23.09 -19.05
C VAL A 505 39.94 24.27 -19.97
N THR A 506 38.82 24.93 -19.84
CA THR A 506 38.48 26.18 -20.55
C THR A 506 37.98 27.21 -19.53
N ASP A 507 36.86 27.85 -19.74
CA ASP A 507 36.13 28.63 -18.71
C ASP A 507 35.53 27.74 -17.63
N THR A 508 35.48 26.42 -17.87
CA THR A 508 35.06 25.37 -16.95
C THR A 508 36.07 24.22 -16.97
N VAL A 509 36.00 23.36 -15.95
CA VAL A 509 36.68 22.06 -16.00
C VAL A 509 35.67 21.00 -16.37
N THR A 510 35.81 20.40 -17.54
CA THR A 510 34.94 19.33 -18.02
C THR A 510 35.65 17.99 -17.91
N ILE A 511 35.11 17.05 -17.11
CA ILE A 511 35.64 15.70 -16.95
C ILE A 511 34.65 14.73 -17.59
N LYS A 512 35.14 13.90 -18.51
CA LYS A 512 34.36 12.86 -19.20
C LYS A 512 34.87 11.50 -18.76
N CYS A 513 33.98 10.67 -18.23
CA CYS A 513 34.30 9.32 -17.79
C CYS A 513 33.38 8.30 -18.42
N HIS A 514 33.97 7.16 -18.83
CA HIS A 514 33.24 5.96 -19.19
C HIS A 514 33.46 4.90 -18.11
N ASN A 515 32.44 4.64 -17.35
CA ASN A 515 32.45 3.71 -16.23
C ASN A 515 31.56 2.50 -16.51
N ALA A 516 31.84 1.41 -15.82
CA ALA A 516 30.92 0.30 -15.70
C ALA A 516 30.66 -0.02 -14.23
N LEU A 517 29.46 -0.49 -13.91
CA LEU A 517 29.19 -1.19 -12.68
C LEU A 517 29.31 -2.69 -12.92
N ILE A 518 30.23 -3.32 -12.19
CA ILE A 518 30.58 -4.73 -12.38
C ILE A 518 30.74 -5.37 -11.00
N PRO A 519 29.98 -6.40 -10.66
CA PRO A 519 30.24 -7.19 -9.47
C PRO A 519 31.47 -8.09 -9.66
N VAL A 520 32.02 -8.57 -8.56
CA VAL A 520 33.33 -9.29 -8.58
C VAL A 520 33.33 -10.54 -9.46
N VAL A 521 32.19 -11.26 -9.54
CA VAL A 521 32.13 -12.57 -10.22
C VAL A 521 31.09 -12.65 -11.32
N GLN A 522 30.46 -11.55 -11.66
CA GLN A 522 29.40 -11.48 -12.67
C GLN A 522 29.84 -10.67 -13.90
N ARG A 523 28.99 -10.66 -14.94
CA ARG A 523 29.18 -9.77 -16.08
C ARG A 523 28.79 -8.33 -15.71
N LYS A 524 29.24 -7.41 -16.53
CA LYS A 524 28.90 -6.00 -16.42
C LYS A 524 27.37 -5.77 -16.36
N HIS A 525 26.91 -5.02 -15.37
CA HIS A 525 25.51 -4.68 -15.19
C HIS A 525 25.15 -3.36 -15.86
N MET A 526 26.04 -2.37 -15.79
CA MET A 526 25.80 -1.06 -16.41
C MET A 526 27.02 -0.52 -17.10
N ASP A 527 26.80 0.17 -18.21
CA ASP A 527 27.70 1.15 -18.81
C ASP A 527 27.21 2.54 -18.50
N ILE A 528 28.09 3.40 -18.00
CA ILE A 528 27.76 4.75 -17.57
C ILE A 528 28.74 5.72 -18.24
N GLU A 529 28.24 6.57 -19.11
CA GLU A 529 28.97 7.72 -19.63
C GLU A 529 28.58 8.96 -18.82
N THR A 530 29.55 9.62 -18.20
CA THR A 530 29.32 10.77 -17.33
C THR A 530 30.14 11.96 -17.79
N VAL A 531 29.50 13.12 -17.81
CA VAL A 531 30.13 14.42 -18.02
C VAL A 531 29.93 15.25 -16.77
N TRP A 532 31.03 15.59 -16.11
CA TRP A 532 31.06 16.52 -14.99
C TRP A 532 31.58 17.87 -15.47
N THR A 533 30.83 18.94 -15.21
CA THR A 533 31.22 20.32 -15.54
C THR A 533 31.37 21.09 -14.24
N ILE A 534 32.58 21.52 -13.92
CA ILE A 534 32.93 22.28 -12.72
C ILE A 534 33.10 23.75 -13.09
N TYR A 535 32.34 24.62 -12.49
CA TYR A 535 32.37 26.06 -12.71
C TYR A 535 33.29 26.76 -11.72
N ALA A 536 33.74 27.97 -12.07
CA ALA A 536 34.69 28.75 -11.27
C ALA A 536 34.14 29.16 -9.89
N ASN A 537 32.84 29.20 -9.73
CA ASN A 537 32.14 29.44 -8.45
C ASN A 537 31.96 28.19 -7.58
N GLY A 538 32.39 27.01 -8.03
CA GLY A 538 32.30 25.74 -7.30
C GLY A 538 31.03 24.94 -7.57
N ILE A 539 30.13 25.39 -8.43
CA ILE A 539 29.00 24.57 -8.86
C ILE A 539 29.50 23.44 -9.76
N VAL A 540 28.89 22.28 -9.61
CA VAL A 540 29.18 21.07 -10.38
C VAL A 540 27.92 20.56 -11.04
N ASP A 541 27.89 20.57 -12.38
CA ASP A 541 26.84 19.91 -13.15
C ASP A 541 27.27 18.48 -13.49
N MET A 542 26.32 17.57 -13.50
CA MET A 542 26.53 16.19 -13.92
C MET A 542 25.46 15.79 -14.94
N GLN A 543 25.91 15.26 -16.04
CA GLN A 543 25.06 14.55 -17.00
C GLN A 543 25.55 13.12 -17.15
N SER A 544 24.64 12.14 -17.07
CA SER A 544 24.98 10.74 -17.27
C SER A 544 24.04 10.05 -18.24
N SER A 545 24.61 9.18 -19.07
CA SER A 545 23.88 8.24 -19.92
C SER A 545 24.17 6.84 -19.45
N VAL A 546 23.14 6.06 -19.19
CA VAL A 546 23.26 4.73 -18.61
C VAL A 546 22.65 3.69 -19.53
N LYS A 547 23.44 2.68 -19.87
CA LYS A 547 23.00 1.50 -20.58
C LYS A 547 22.99 0.30 -19.65
N VAL A 548 21.80 -0.21 -19.36
CA VAL A 548 21.60 -1.40 -18.53
C VAL A 548 21.91 -2.67 -19.34
N GLY A 549 22.58 -3.63 -18.73
CA GLY A 549 22.87 -4.94 -19.31
C GLY A 549 21.61 -5.75 -19.60
N GLU A 550 21.73 -6.65 -20.57
CA GLU A 550 20.61 -7.54 -20.95
C GLU A 550 20.35 -8.63 -19.90
N ASN A 551 19.09 -9.03 -19.77
CA ASN A 551 18.63 -10.13 -18.88
C ASN A 551 18.99 -9.94 -17.40
N LEU A 552 18.97 -8.71 -16.91
CA LEU A 552 19.10 -8.39 -15.50
C LEU A 552 17.72 -8.36 -14.83
N PRO A 553 17.61 -8.75 -13.55
CA PRO A 553 16.43 -8.48 -12.76
C PRO A 553 16.11 -6.97 -12.72
N VAL A 554 14.88 -6.62 -12.40
CA VAL A 554 14.51 -5.21 -12.17
C VAL A 554 15.44 -4.60 -11.11
N ILE A 555 15.98 -3.44 -11.40
CA ILE A 555 16.96 -2.76 -10.54
C ILE A 555 16.23 -2.10 -9.37
N PRO A 556 16.65 -2.36 -8.12
CA PRO A 556 15.96 -1.82 -6.94
C PRO A 556 16.14 -0.30 -6.77
N ARG A 557 17.27 0.23 -7.23
CA ARG A 557 17.64 1.64 -7.12
C ARG A 557 18.76 1.94 -8.10
N PHE A 558 18.87 3.19 -8.55
CA PHE A 558 20.07 3.68 -9.25
C PHE A 558 20.27 5.16 -8.97
N GLY A 559 21.50 5.55 -8.64
CA GLY A 559 21.86 6.94 -8.39
C GLY A 559 23.26 7.10 -7.79
N LEU A 560 23.51 8.29 -7.25
CA LEU A 560 24.74 8.61 -6.52
C LEU A 560 24.48 8.55 -5.00
N ARG A 561 25.48 8.05 -4.29
CA ARG A 561 25.52 8.07 -2.82
C ARG A 561 26.52 9.11 -2.35
N PHE A 562 26.02 10.02 -1.50
CA PHE A 562 26.81 11.02 -0.79
C PHE A 562 26.82 10.67 0.69
N PHE A 563 28.00 10.71 1.31
CA PHE A 563 28.18 10.48 2.75
C PHE A 563 28.38 11.83 3.42
N THR A 564 27.31 12.42 3.94
CA THR A 564 27.31 13.77 4.50
C THR A 564 27.44 13.76 6.02
N LYS A 565 27.80 14.91 6.58
CA LYS A 565 27.71 15.20 8.01
C LYS A 565 26.42 15.97 8.25
N GLY A 566 25.98 15.96 9.48
CA GLY A 566 24.87 16.80 9.91
C GLY A 566 23.55 16.07 9.96
N GLU A 567 22.61 16.69 10.64
CA GLU A 567 21.30 16.13 10.96
C GLU A 567 20.20 16.86 10.20
N ASN A 568 20.44 18.14 9.82
CA ASN A 568 19.41 18.97 9.20
C ASN A 568 19.32 18.68 7.70
N VAL A 569 18.09 18.52 7.23
CA VAL A 569 17.75 18.31 5.82
C VAL A 569 16.67 19.30 5.41
N LYS A 570 16.89 19.99 4.29
CA LYS A 570 15.90 20.82 3.63
C LYS A 570 15.67 20.26 2.22
N TYR A 571 14.43 20.11 1.82
CA TYR A 571 14.13 19.61 0.47
C TYR A 571 12.83 20.23 -0.09
N TYR A 572 12.70 20.22 -1.41
CA TYR A 572 11.45 20.46 -2.12
C TYR A 572 11.05 19.19 -2.86
N GLY A 573 9.98 18.57 -2.42
CA GLY A 573 9.52 17.26 -2.89
C GLY A 573 8.26 16.82 -2.14
N TYR A 574 7.84 15.59 -2.33
CA TYR A 574 6.71 15.04 -1.59
C TYR A 574 7.10 14.71 -0.15
N GLY A 575 6.40 15.33 0.81
CA GLY A 575 6.60 15.20 2.24
C GLY A 575 5.32 15.51 3.04
N PRO A 576 5.40 15.59 4.39
CA PRO A 576 6.58 15.44 5.24
C PRO A 576 7.01 14.00 5.50
N TYR A 577 6.14 13.00 5.22
CA TYR A 577 6.42 11.58 5.45
C TYR A 577 7.22 10.97 4.31
N GLU A 578 7.73 9.75 4.52
CA GLU A 578 8.31 8.97 3.43
C GLU A 578 7.31 8.79 2.28
N SER A 579 7.83 8.79 1.07
CA SER A 579 7.02 8.66 -0.13
C SER A 579 7.74 7.88 -1.22
N TYR A 580 6.94 7.15 -1.99
CA TYR A 580 7.38 6.31 -3.11
C TYR A 580 6.46 6.56 -4.31
N SER A 581 6.84 6.11 -5.49
CA SER A 581 6.03 6.28 -6.70
C SER A 581 4.61 5.72 -6.60
N ASP A 582 4.42 4.70 -5.78
CA ASP A 582 3.15 4.00 -5.54
C ASP A 582 2.55 4.24 -4.13
N LYS A 583 3.24 5.05 -3.29
CA LYS A 583 2.83 5.41 -1.93
C LYS A 583 3.19 6.87 -1.65
N HIS A 584 2.32 7.83 -1.99
CA HIS A 584 2.54 9.26 -1.78
C HIS A 584 1.27 10.11 -1.61
N LEU A 585 0.10 9.47 -1.44
CA LEU A 585 -1.16 10.21 -1.23
C LEU A 585 -1.19 10.94 0.11
N CYS A 586 -0.49 10.41 1.12
CA CYS A 586 -0.39 11.05 2.44
C CYS A 586 0.57 12.24 2.46
N THR A 587 1.23 12.52 1.35
CA THR A 587 2.21 13.58 1.18
C THR A 587 1.75 14.62 0.17
N TYR A 588 2.38 15.77 0.18
CA TYR A 588 2.15 16.86 -0.79
C TYR A 588 3.47 17.51 -1.18
N LEU A 589 3.48 18.12 -2.35
CA LEU A 589 4.66 18.80 -2.88
C LEU A 589 4.83 20.16 -2.22
N ASP A 590 5.90 20.33 -1.45
CA ASP A 590 6.24 21.58 -0.77
C ASP A 590 7.73 21.61 -0.38
N GLU A 591 8.16 22.71 0.23
CA GLU A 591 9.46 22.83 0.85
C GLU A 591 9.37 22.37 2.32
N PHE A 592 10.21 21.42 2.69
CA PHE A 592 10.27 20.86 4.05
C PHE A 592 11.64 21.07 4.68
N ASN A 593 11.63 21.32 5.99
CA ASN A 593 12.79 21.28 6.85
C ASN A 593 12.60 20.15 7.87
N THR A 594 13.52 19.24 7.92
CA THR A 594 13.45 18.03 8.74
C THR A 594 14.85 17.63 9.24
N THR A 595 14.94 16.49 9.90
CA THR A 595 16.19 15.90 10.33
C THR A 595 16.34 14.48 9.77
N VAL A 596 17.58 13.97 9.70
CA VAL A 596 17.84 12.57 9.32
C VAL A 596 17.10 11.62 10.24
N SER A 597 17.08 11.91 11.54
CA SER A 597 16.38 11.11 12.56
C SER A 597 14.86 11.10 12.35
N ASP A 598 14.25 12.24 11.98
CA ASP A 598 12.80 12.35 11.74
C ASP A 598 12.37 11.68 10.43
N MET A 599 13.30 11.47 9.49
CA MET A 599 13.04 10.76 8.22
C MET A 599 13.06 9.25 8.38
N TYR A 600 13.55 8.73 9.51
CA TYR A 600 13.65 7.29 9.75
C TYR A 600 12.31 6.72 10.18
N GLU A 601 11.80 5.71 9.47
CA GLU A 601 10.62 4.94 9.85
C GLU A 601 11.05 3.64 10.55
N PRO A 602 10.76 3.49 11.86
CA PRO A 602 11.26 2.37 12.67
C PRO A 602 10.40 1.11 12.52
N TYR A 603 10.29 0.57 11.30
CA TYR A 603 9.61 -0.70 11.08
C TYR A 603 10.16 -1.78 12.01
N ILE A 604 9.28 -2.60 12.61
CA ILE A 604 9.67 -3.63 13.59
C ILE A 604 10.72 -4.58 13.01
N LYS A 605 10.51 -5.04 11.77
CA LYS A 605 11.56 -5.69 10.99
C LYS A 605 12.28 -4.62 10.17
N PRO A 606 13.55 -4.29 10.50
CA PRO A 606 14.30 -3.27 9.79
C PRO A 606 14.37 -3.54 8.29
N GLN A 607 14.05 -2.55 7.48
CA GLN A 607 14.04 -2.61 6.04
C GLN A 607 14.21 -1.22 5.44
N GLU A 608 14.32 -1.10 4.11
CA GLU A 608 14.41 0.20 3.44
C GLU A 608 13.24 1.10 3.81
N ASN A 609 13.54 2.36 4.12
CA ASN A 609 12.56 3.37 4.50
C ASN A 609 13.10 4.79 4.23
N GLY A 610 12.28 5.82 4.49
CA GLY A 610 12.67 7.22 4.47
C GLY A 610 12.94 7.79 3.07
N SER A 611 12.41 7.20 2.00
CA SER A 611 12.50 7.79 0.66
C SER A 611 11.57 8.98 0.52
N HIS A 612 11.98 10.01 -0.25
CA HIS A 612 11.15 11.16 -0.63
C HIS A 612 11.08 11.25 -2.15
N PHE A 613 9.91 10.93 -2.67
CA PHE A 613 9.61 10.88 -4.10
C PHE A 613 9.39 12.28 -4.69
N GLY A 614 9.66 12.43 -5.97
CA GLY A 614 9.34 13.65 -6.71
C GLY A 614 10.13 14.88 -6.28
N THR A 615 11.30 14.68 -5.66
CA THR A 615 12.17 15.74 -5.16
C THR A 615 12.80 16.53 -6.30
N ARG A 616 12.89 17.84 -6.14
CA ARG A 616 13.55 18.78 -7.06
C ARG A 616 14.91 19.22 -6.54
N TYR A 617 15.03 19.40 -5.24
CA TYR A 617 16.31 19.57 -4.57
C TYR A 617 16.28 18.99 -3.15
N VAL A 618 17.44 18.62 -2.69
CA VAL A 618 17.75 18.30 -1.31
C VAL A 618 19.02 19.03 -0.88
N GLU A 619 19.01 19.57 0.31
CA GLU A 619 20.09 20.34 0.90
C GLU A 619 20.39 19.80 2.30
N THR A 620 21.65 19.56 2.58
CA THR A 620 22.15 19.23 3.92
C THR A 620 23.51 19.91 4.12
N GLU A 621 23.71 20.53 5.29
CA GLU A 621 24.91 21.30 5.61
C GLU A 621 25.28 22.28 4.46
N ASN A 622 26.40 22.03 3.77
CA ASN A 622 26.92 22.88 2.70
C ASN A 622 26.81 22.22 1.32
N ILE A 623 25.89 21.28 1.16
CA ILE A 623 25.64 20.60 -0.11
C ILE A 623 24.18 20.73 -0.46
N ARG A 624 23.91 21.17 -1.69
CA ARG A 624 22.60 21.12 -2.33
C ARG A 624 22.71 20.31 -3.62
N VAL A 625 21.85 19.29 -3.74
CA VAL A 625 21.67 18.53 -4.97
C VAL A 625 20.33 18.88 -5.56
N SER A 626 20.28 19.20 -6.83
CA SER A 626 19.07 19.60 -7.55
C SER A 626 19.05 19.03 -8.95
N SER A 627 17.85 18.88 -9.52
CA SER A 627 17.67 18.40 -10.90
C SER A 627 16.43 19.02 -11.53
N ASP A 628 16.48 19.25 -12.84
CA ASP A 628 15.33 19.67 -13.64
C ASP A 628 14.30 18.52 -13.78
N THR A 629 14.75 17.29 -13.60
CA THR A 629 13.89 16.11 -13.59
C THR A 629 13.69 15.63 -12.15
N PRO A 630 12.47 15.32 -11.71
CA PRO A 630 12.26 14.80 -10.36
C PRO A 630 13.08 13.56 -10.07
N PHE A 631 13.61 13.47 -8.87
CA PHE A 631 14.34 12.31 -8.36
C PHE A 631 13.78 11.87 -7.01
N SER A 632 14.29 10.79 -6.46
CA SER A 632 14.03 10.39 -5.07
C SER A 632 15.34 10.42 -4.30
N PHE A 633 15.26 10.78 -3.00
CA PHE A 633 16.38 10.66 -2.07
C PHE A 633 15.95 9.92 -0.80
N SER A 634 16.89 9.34 -0.09
CA SER A 634 16.70 8.70 1.21
C SER A 634 17.96 8.79 2.06
#